data_1b0d96e6a091c960d047dadde742e4b7
#
_entry.id   1b0d96e6a091c960d047dadde742e4b7
#
_cell.length_a   1.000
_cell.length_b   1.000
_cell.length_c   1.000
_cell.angle_alpha   90.00
_cell.angle_beta   90.00
_cell.angle_gamma   90.00
#
_symmetry.space_group_name_H-M   'P 1'
#
loop_
_entity.id
_entity.type
_entity.pdbx_description
1 polymer ?
#
loop_
_entity_poly.entity_id
_entity_poly.type
_entity_poly.pdbx_seq_one_letter_code
_entity_poly.pdbx_strand_id
1 'polypeptide(L)'
;MARRSTLEVSPKTEVVVNEQNRNPDVDVVVVGAGVAGLYLLHRLREMGLAAQAFETGDDVGGTWYWNRYPGARCDVQSIDYSYSWDTELDETWEWSERYATQPEILRYLNFVADKHDLRRDIRFSTRVERAVWNDETALWEVTTDDGVTTTCRYHVMATGCLSVMKDPDVEGAGTFGGEVYFTGRWPHEGVDFTGKRVAVIGTGSSAIQSIPLIAAQADQLTVFQRTPNFSLPAYNGPVRDHDAEKIRADRAAYREEARWSSSGVPRELVEESALAVSEEVRQERYEKAWNEGTIFSLLGAFNDILTNRDANATAAEFVRGKIRSIVDDPETAEALSPRTYPVGTKRLCLDSGYYATFNEDHVSLVDLRKNPIASITETGIDVVTGEGATSYEFDAIVYATGFDAMTGAIVSVDIAGRDGVELRDRWADGPHTYLGLMSSGFPNLFMVTGPQSPSVLSNMAVSIEQHVDWICDTIDHLRENGKTVIEPTVTAEAGWVQHTNDYADITLFPEANSWYMGANVPGKPRVVLPYVGGVDRYRQTCDAVVEQGYLGFELSGDDGTEVTDGVICRVQPDVAIMLELMDELGLPSMDTMSPDDARAMSEAMGAQSPPGPEVGEVVDGTLPGADGNDLDYRLYRPATPGPHPVAAYFHGGGWVLGNATSDDALCRDLCDRSGVMVISVDYRHAPEARFPAAPDDGFAAVSWIADHAEELGAVPGQLAVAGWSAGANIAAVVAQRARDEGGPRISGQLLLTPVTDCDTTRPSYIDNGDGYILTAALMSWFWDHYAEPSDRSDPRASPLRADSLAGLPPAMIVTCEFDPLRDEGDAYADALSAAGVDVNHVQARGQIHTAIPAVGALLSGVDIRGEMASSLSGFFGASVPA
;
A
#
# COMPACT_ATOMS: atom_id res chain seq x y z
N MET A 1 -4.66 41.73 -42.10
CA MET A 1 -3.70 40.97 -42.93
C MET A 1 -2.74 40.27 -42.01
N ALA A 2 -3.02 39.03 -41.66
CA ALA A 2 -2.16 38.18 -40.83
C ALA A 2 -1.72 36.99 -41.65
N ARG A 3 -0.41 36.87 -41.89
CA ARG A 3 0.20 35.76 -42.63
C ARG A 3 0.16 34.51 -41.78
N ARG A 4 -0.51 33.47 -42.27
CA ARG A 4 -0.35 32.08 -41.79
C ARG A 4 0.97 31.54 -42.36
N SER A 5 1.90 31.13 -41.49
CA SER A 5 3.04 30.31 -41.87
C SER A 5 2.65 28.84 -41.77
N THR A 6 2.55 28.21 -42.93
CA THR A 6 2.47 26.75 -43.07
C THR A 6 3.84 26.16 -42.79
N LEU A 7 3.97 25.34 -41.75
CA LEU A 7 5.11 24.45 -41.53
C LEU A 7 4.98 23.26 -42.51
N GLU A 8 5.91 23.19 -43.45
CA GLU A 8 6.11 22.01 -44.31
C GLU A 8 6.65 20.87 -43.45
N VAL A 9 5.88 19.77 -43.35
CA VAL A 9 6.34 18.51 -42.77
C VAL A 9 7.26 17.86 -43.80
N SER A 10 8.53 17.73 -43.46
CA SER A 10 9.52 16.97 -44.26
C SER A 10 9.09 15.50 -44.35
N PRO A 11 9.21 14.83 -45.50
CA PRO A 11 8.86 13.41 -45.62
C PRO A 11 9.82 12.57 -44.79
N LYS A 12 9.28 11.72 -43.92
CA LYS A 12 10.03 10.68 -43.19
C LYS A 12 10.70 9.79 -44.24
N THR A 13 12.01 9.72 -44.20
CA THR A 13 12.82 8.76 -44.98
C THR A 13 12.49 7.38 -44.42
N GLU A 14 11.87 6.51 -45.21
CA GLU A 14 11.78 5.08 -44.89
C GLU A 14 13.20 4.52 -44.86
N VAL A 15 13.68 4.22 -43.67
CA VAL A 15 14.92 3.48 -43.45
C VAL A 15 14.61 2.02 -43.78
N VAL A 16 15.11 1.53 -44.91
CA VAL A 16 15.07 0.09 -45.24
C VAL A 16 16.01 -0.61 -44.28
N VAL A 17 15.49 -1.17 -43.23
CA VAL A 17 16.23 -1.98 -42.26
C VAL A 17 16.54 -3.32 -42.91
N ASN A 18 17.82 -3.69 -42.88
CA ASN A 18 18.33 -4.93 -43.46
C ASN A 18 17.87 -6.11 -42.58
N GLU A 19 17.07 -7.06 -43.12
CA GLU A 19 16.51 -8.23 -42.38
C GLU A 19 17.59 -9.06 -41.63
N GLN A 20 18.87 -8.97 -42.05
CA GLN A 20 19.98 -9.69 -41.42
C GLN A 20 20.37 -9.14 -40.05
N ASN A 21 19.95 -7.95 -39.62
CA ASN A 21 20.30 -7.33 -38.32
C ASN A 21 19.22 -7.54 -37.23
N ARG A 22 18.15 -8.26 -37.52
CA ARG A 22 17.04 -8.49 -36.56
C ARG A 22 17.13 -9.82 -35.79
N ASN A 23 18.09 -10.68 -36.07
CA ASN A 23 18.26 -11.94 -35.31
C ASN A 23 19.16 -11.69 -34.12
N PRO A 24 18.68 -11.89 -32.88
CA PRO A 24 19.50 -11.81 -31.68
C PRO A 24 20.47 -13.02 -31.59
N ASP A 25 21.52 -12.89 -30.75
CA ASP A 25 22.41 -14.00 -30.41
C ASP A 25 21.67 -15.06 -29.59
N VAL A 26 20.77 -14.61 -28.68
CA VAL A 26 19.84 -15.45 -27.91
C VAL A 26 18.48 -14.74 -27.81
N ASP A 27 17.40 -15.48 -27.58
CA ASP A 27 16.07 -14.88 -27.42
C ASP A 27 15.99 -14.09 -26.12
N VAL A 28 16.56 -14.62 -25.03
CA VAL A 28 16.46 -14.06 -23.68
C VAL A 28 17.82 -14.02 -23.00
N VAL A 29 18.18 -12.85 -22.46
CA VAL A 29 19.28 -12.72 -21.47
C VAL A 29 18.67 -12.62 -20.08
N VAL A 30 19.19 -13.46 -19.16
CA VAL A 30 18.79 -13.49 -17.74
C VAL A 30 19.96 -13.03 -16.88
N VAL A 31 19.73 -12.11 -15.94
CA VAL A 31 20.77 -11.66 -15.00
C VAL A 31 20.54 -12.28 -13.64
N GLY A 32 21.40 -13.22 -13.25
CA GLY A 32 21.37 -13.96 -12.00
C GLY A 32 20.92 -15.41 -12.14
N ALA A 33 21.56 -16.31 -11.38
CA ALA A 33 21.28 -17.75 -11.31
C ALA A 33 20.88 -18.19 -9.89
N GLY A 34 20.08 -17.37 -9.23
CA GLY A 34 19.38 -17.68 -7.97
C GLY A 34 18.09 -18.44 -8.20
N VAL A 35 17.21 -18.43 -7.18
CA VAL A 35 15.88 -19.11 -7.26
C VAL A 35 15.09 -18.67 -8.50
N ALA A 36 15.05 -17.36 -8.79
CA ALA A 36 14.31 -16.84 -9.94
C ALA A 36 14.92 -17.27 -11.29
N GLY A 37 16.24 -17.12 -11.44
CA GLY A 37 16.94 -17.43 -12.69
C GLY A 37 16.89 -18.92 -13.04
N LEU A 38 16.97 -19.82 -12.05
CA LEU A 38 16.89 -21.26 -12.28
C LEU A 38 15.48 -21.67 -12.80
N TYR A 39 14.41 -21.16 -12.20
CA TYR A 39 13.06 -21.47 -12.67
C TYR A 39 12.80 -20.85 -14.06
N LEU A 40 13.21 -19.61 -14.26
CA LEU A 40 13.05 -18.93 -15.56
C LEU A 40 13.78 -19.71 -16.69
N LEU A 41 15.02 -20.14 -16.49
CA LEU A 41 15.75 -20.93 -17.48
C LEU A 41 15.04 -22.25 -17.81
N HIS A 42 14.43 -22.90 -16.81
CA HIS A 42 13.63 -24.10 -17.02
C HIS A 42 12.43 -23.82 -17.94
N ARG A 43 11.62 -22.79 -17.62
CA ARG A 43 10.44 -22.40 -18.39
C ARG A 43 10.80 -21.98 -19.82
N LEU A 44 11.82 -21.13 -20.00
CA LEU A 44 12.25 -20.69 -21.33
C LEU A 44 12.68 -21.86 -22.21
N ARG A 45 13.32 -22.89 -21.62
CA ARG A 45 13.68 -24.10 -22.35
C ARG A 45 12.45 -24.92 -22.78
N GLU A 46 11.44 -25.05 -21.92
CA GLU A 46 10.17 -25.71 -22.28
C GLU A 46 9.47 -25.01 -23.45
N MET A 47 9.55 -23.66 -23.50
CA MET A 47 9.05 -22.84 -24.61
C MET A 47 9.91 -22.92 -25.88
N GLY A 48 11.06 -23.60 -25.83
CA GLY A 48 11.99 -23.73 -26.95
C GLY A 48 12.76 -22.43 -27.29
N LEU A 49 12.90 -21.53 -26.32
CA LEU A 49 13.64 -20.27 -26.47
C LEU A 49 15.12 -20.46 -26.10
N ALA A 50 16.01 -19.83 -26.88
CA ALA A 50 17.43 -19.76 -26.58
C ALA A 50 17.67 -18.73 -25.47
N ALA A 51 18.18 -19.16 -24.32
CA ALA A 51 18.44 -18.28 -23.18
C ALA A 51 19.89 -18.38 -22.71
N GLN A 52 20.46 -17.24 -22.29
CA GLN A 52 21.77 -17.16 -21.62
C GLN A 52 21.63 -16.41 -20.31
N ALA A 53 21.94 -17.08 -19.20
CA ALA A 53 22.05 -16.41 -17.91
C ALA A 53 23.52 -16.02 -17.62
N PHE A 54 23.68 -14.87 -16.96
CA PHE A 54 24.96 -14.40 -16.43
C PHE A 54 24.89 -14.36 -14.90
N GLU A 55 25.86 -15.01 -14.25
CA GLU A 55 25.96 -15.07 -12.78
C GLU A 55 27.35 -14.58 -12.35
N THR A 56 27.37 -13.66 -11.40
CA THR A 56 28.63 -13.10 -10.82
C THR A 56 29.39 -14.13 -9.99
N GLY A 57 28.66 -15.05 -9.33
CA GLY A 57 29.26 -16.17 -8.58
C GLY A 57 29.85 -17.24 -9.50
N ASP A 58 30.64 -18.13 -8.93
CA ASP A 58 31.19 -19.29 -9.64
C ASP A 58 30.25 -20.50 -9.60
N ASP A 59 29.06 -20.37 -8.95
CA ASP A 59 28.05 -21.42 -8.87
C ASP A 59 26.63 -20.80 -8.73
N VAL A 60 25.59 -21.63 -8.84
CA VAL A 60 24.19 -21.27 -8.64
C VAL A 60 23.87 -21.00 -7.16
N GLY A 61 22.73 -20.31 -6.92
CA GLY A 61 22.17 -20.21 -5.58
C GLY A 61 21.82 -18.79 -5.13
N GLY A 62 22.31 -17.74 -5.81
CA GLY A 62 21.97 -16.34 -5.53
C GLY A 62 22.17 -15.97 -4.06
N THR A 63 21.10 -15.58 -3.36
CA THR A 63 21.14 -15.24 -1.93
C THR A 63 21.83 -16.33 -1.09
N TRP A 64 21.61 -17.59 -1.37
CA TRP A 64 22.14 -18.73 -0.62
C TRP A 64 23.57 -19.11 -1.03
N TYR A 65 24.04 -18.63 -2.15
CA TYR A 65 25.45 -18.69 -2.54
C TYR A 65 26.28 -17.62 -1.79
N TRP A 66 25.74 -16.39 -1.62
CA TRP A 66 26.50 -15.27 -1.05
C TRP A 66 26.39 -15.14 0.47
N ASN A 67 25.22 -15.42 1.07
CA ASN A 67 24.94 -15.21 2.49
C ASN A 67 25.26 -16.47 3.31
N ARG A 68 26.55 -16.70 3.56
CA ARG A 68 27.09 -17.88 4.27
C ARG A 68 27.46 -17.61 5.72
N TYR A 69 27.04 -16.48 6.28
CA TYR A 69 27.36 -16.12 7.66
C TYR A 69 26.84 -17.17 8.65
N PRO A 70 27.47 -17.31 9.84
CA PRO A 70 27.05 -18.30 10.85
C PRO A 70 25.55 -18.15 11.18
N GLY A 71 24.81 -19.24 11.11
CA GLY A 71 23.36 -19.22 11.41
C GLY A 71 22.46 -18.77 10.28
N ALA A 72 22.98 -18.45 9.09
CA ALA A 72 22.18 -18.06 7.93
C ALA A 72 21.10 -19.10 7.62
N ARG A 73 19.83 -18.69 7.62
CA ARG A 73 18.67 -19.53 7.36
C ARG A 73 17.49 -18.72 6.85
N CYS A 74 16.54 -19.41 6.19
CA CYS A 74 15.28 -18.79 5.80
C CYS A 74 14.43 -18.49 7.03
N ASP A 75 13.61 -17.45 6.98
CA ASP A 75 12.61 -17.10 7.99
C ASP A 75 11.16 -17.47 7.57
N VAL A 76 11.04 -18.18 6.44
CA VAL A 76 9.85 -18.91 6.03
C VAL A 76 10.13 -20.40 6.23
N GLN A 77 9.12 -21.20 6.60
CA GLN A 77 9.30 -22.62 6.84
C GLN A 77 9.80 -23.33 5.56
N SER A 78 10.67 -24.34 5.73
CA SER A 78 11.32 -25.03 4.62
C SER A 78 10.33 -25.64 3.63
N ILE A 79 9.22 -26.20 4.14
CA ILE A 79 8.16 -26.81 3.34
C ILE A 79 7.43 -25.80 2.44
N ASP A 80 7.41 -24.54 2.85
CA ASP A 80 6.82 -23.42 2.08
C ASP A 80 7.86 -22.77 1.16
N TYR A 81 9.12 -22.68 1.62
CA TYR A 81 10.23 -22.08 0.87
C TYR A 81 10.89 -23.09 -0.08
N SER A 82 10.10 -23.66 -0.97
CA SER A 82 10.53 -24.64 -1.98
C SER A 82 9.72 -24.45 -3.27
N TYR A 83 10.27 -24.93 -4.38
CA TYR A 83 9.55 -24.89 -5.64
C TYR A 83 8.32 -25.78 -5.62
N SER A 84 7.22 -25.31 -6.23
CA SER A 84 5.98 -26.06 -6.43
C SER A 84 5.80 -26.60 -7.86
N TRP A 85 6.56 -26.10 -8.82
CA TRP A 85 6.43 -26.45 -10.24
C TRP A 85 6.98 -27.84 -10.59
N ASP A 86 7.98 -28.36 -9.85
CA ASP A 86 8.51 -29.72 -10.02
C ASP A 86 7.87 -30.64 -8.98
N THR A 87 6.75 -31.27 -9.36
CA THR A 87 5.96 -32.15 -8.49
C THR A 87 6.78 -33.30 -7.91
N GLU A 88 7.64 -33.95 -8.71
CA GLU A 88 8.49 -35.05 -8.23
C GLU A 88 9.48 -34.54 -7.17
N LEU A 89 10.08 -33.38 -7.39
CA LEU A 89 11.00 -32.77 -6.43
C LEU A 89 10.27 -32.34 -5.15
N ASP A 90 9.12 -31.71 -5.27
CA ASP A 90 8.30 -31.29 -4.13
C ASP A 90 7.83 -32.48 -3.29
N GLU A 91 7.59 -33.63 -3.90
CA GLU A 91 7.20 -34.87 -3.21
C GLU A 91 8.38 -35.61 -2.56
N THR A 92 9.57 -35.56 -3.17
CA THR A 92 10.69 -36.43 -2.79
C THR A 92 11.77 -35.72 -1.96
N TRP A 93 11.85 -34.39 -2.00
CA TRP A 93 12.84 -33.66 -1.20
C TRP A 93 12.42 -33.60 0.26
N GLU A 94 13.28 -34.10 1.15
CA GLU A 94 13.06 -34.07 2.61
C GLU A 94 13.92 -32.99 3.24
N TRP A 95 13.27 -31.99 3.83
CA TRP A 95 13.93 -30.94 4.62
C TRP A 95 14.28 -31.48 6.01
N SER A 96 15.52 -31.23 6.47
CA SER A 96 15.98 -31.68 7.78
C SER A 96 15.43 -30.85 8.94
N GLU A 97 15.22 -29.55 8.73
CA GLU A 97 14.79 -28.61 9.75
C GLU A 97 13.57 -27.80 9.29
N ARG A 98 12.78 -27.34 10.29
CA ARG A 98 11.62 -26.47 10.06
C ARG A 98 12.01 -25.19 9.30
N TYR A 99 13.15 -24.60 9.67
CA TYR A 99 13.78 -23.46 8.99
C TYR A 99 15.15 -23.91 8.50
N ALA A 100 15.25 -24.29 7.24
CA ALA A 100 16.46 -24.84 6.68
C ALA A 100 17.63 -23.87 6.73
N THR A 101 18.80 -24.42 6.99
CA THR A 101 20.06 -23.67 6.97
C THR A 101 20.51 -23.34 5.55
N GLN A 102 21.33 -22.30 5.41
CA GLN A 102 21.95 -21.92 4.14
C GLN A 102 22.58 -23.09 3.38
N PRO A 103 23.40 -23.99 3.99
CA PRO A 103 24.00 -25.11 3.27
C PRO A 103 22.95 -26.09 2.71
N GLU A 104 21.83 -26.29 3.41
CA GLU A 104 20.80 -27.18 2.94
C GLU A 104 20.02 -26.58 1.77
N ILE A 105 19.66 -25.29 1.85
CA ILE A 105 18.97 -24.59 0.76
C ILE A 105 19.88 -24.52 -0.48
N LEU A 106 21.18 -24.25 -0.29
CA LEU A 106 22.12 -24.23 -1.40
C LEU A 106 22.24 -25.62 -2.05
N ARG A 107 22.28 -26.69 -1.24
CA ARG A 107 22.25 -28.10 -1.76
C ARG A 107 20.99 -28.37 -2.58
N TYR A 108 19.82 -27.89 -2.12
CA TYR A 108 18.56 -27.98 -2.83
C TYR A 108 18.63 -27.30 -4.21
N LEU A 109 19.11 -26.04 -4.27
CA LEU A 109 19.20 -25.30 -5.51
C LEU A 109 20.23 -25.91 -6.49
N ASN A 110 21.35 -26.45 -5.97
CA ASN A 110 22.30 -27.20 -6.78
C ASN A 110 21.66 -28.47 -7.37
N PHE A 111 20.88 -29.19 -6.55
CA PHE A 111 20.16 -30.37 -7.01
C PHE A 111 19.15 -30.03 -8.13
N VAL A 112 18.42 -28.93 -8.01
CA VAL A 112 17.50 -28.44 -9.06
C VAL A 112 18.26 -28.12 -10.35
N ALA A 113 19.38 -27.38 -10.24
CA ALA A 113 20.20 -27.01 -11.40
C ALA A 113 20.75 -28.24 -12.14
N ASP A 114 21.16 -29.27 -11.38
CA ASP A 114 21.71 -30.49 -11.95
C ASP A 114 20.60 -31.41 -12.52
N LYS A 115 19.47 -31.58 -11.80
CA LYS A 115 18.31 -32.38 -12.24
C LYS A 115 17.78 -31.92 -13.60
N HIS A 116 17.70 -30.61 -13.80
CA HIS A 116 17.19 -29.99 -15.02
C HIS A 116 18.29 -29.56 -16.01
N ASP A 117 19.56 -29.90 -15.77
CA ASP A 117 20.71 -29.55 -16.62
C ASP A 117 20.75 -28.05 -16.97
N LEU A 118 20.49 -27.15 -15.96
CA LEU A 118 20.38 -25.72 -16.19
C LEU A 118 21.74 -25.00 -16.31
N ARG A 119 22.81 -25.60 -15.75
CA ARG A 119 24.16 -25.02 -15.74
C ARG A 119 24.71 -24.71 -17.13
N ARG A 120 24.32 -25.47 -18.16
CA ARG A 120 24.77 -25.29 -19.54
C ARG A 120 24.36 -23.94 -20.14
N ASP A 121 23.26 -23.38 -19.63
CA ASP A 121 22.70 -22.09 -20.09
C ASP A 121 23.16 -20.91 -19.18
N ILE A 122 24.09 -21.17 -18.23
CA ILE A 122 24.60 -20.17 -17.29
C ILE A 122 26.10 -19.93 -17.55
N ARG A 123 26.46 -18.67 -17.68
CA ARG A 123 27.84 -18.22 -17.70
C ARG A 123 28.19 -17.66 -16.33
N PHE A 124 28.97 -18.44 -15.59
CA PHE A 124 29.41 -18.10 -14.23
C PHE A 124 30.59 -17.11 -14.23
N SER A 125 30.89 -16.54 -13.04
CA SER A 125 31.96 -15.58 -12.82
C SER A 125 31.93 -14.43 -13.84
N THR A 126 30.71 -13.98 -14.20
CA THR A 126 30.47 -12.99 -15.24
C THR A 126 29.41 -12.00 -14.78
N ARG A 127 29.80 -10.74 -14.72
CA ARG A 127 28.90 -9.65 -14.29
C ARG A 127 28.37 -8.91 -15.50
N VAL A 128 27.06 -8.67 -15.54
CA VAL A 128 26.48 -7.71 -16.49
C VAL A 128 26.75 -6.30 -15.96
N GLU A 129 27.42 -5.46 -16.76
CA GLU A 129 27.72 -4.08 -16.40
C GLU A 129 26.76 -3.09 -17.08
N ARG A 130 26.33 -3.41 -18.29
CA ARG A 130 25.53 -2.50 -19.11
C ARG A 130 24.50 -3.25 -19.96
N ALA A 131 23.30 -2.64 -20.16
CA ALA A 131 22.30 -3.08 -21.11
C ALA A 131 21.73 -1.85 -21.84
N VAL A 132 21.68 -1.86 -23.17
CA VAL A 132 21.19 -0.74 -23.99
C VAL A 132 20.15 -1.23 -24.97
N TRP A 133 18.98 -0.57 -24.95
CA TRP A 133 17.95 -0.79 -25.93
C TRP A 133 18.30 -0.13 -27.28
N ASN A 134 18.14 -0.85 -28.37
CA ASN A 134 18.36 -0.34 -29.72
C ASN A 134 17.02 -0.28 -30.46
N ASP A 135 16.49 0.93 -30.64
CA ASP A 135 15.19 1.15 -31.30
C ASP A 135 15.15 0.72 -32.77
N GLU A 136 16.28 0.72 -33.46
CA GLU A 136 16.33 0.34 -34.88
C GLU A 136 16.16 -1.18 -35.07
N THR A 137 16.74 -1.97 -34.15
CA THR A 137 16.71 -3.45 -34.21
C THR A 137 15.64 -4.06 -33.32
N ALA A 138 15.08 -3.28 -32.35
CA ALA A 138 14.23 -3.74 -31.27
C ALA A 138 14.88 -4.86 -30.44
N LEU A 139 16.17 -4.71 -30.14
CA LEU A 139 16.96 -5.64 -29.34
C LEU A 139 17.69 -4.93 -28.19
N TRP A 140 17.96 -5.67 -27.13
CA TRP A 140 18.89 -5.29 -26.09
C TRP A 140 20.33 -5.70 -26.46
N GLU A 141 21.28 -4.82 -26.20
CA GLU A 141 22.73 -5.06 -26.26
C GLU A 141 23.25 -5.14 -24.83
N VAL A 142 23.52 -6.35 -24.34
CA VAL A 142 23.92 -6.62 -22.96
C VAL A 142 25.42 -6.88 -22.90
N THR A 143 26.16 -6.04 -22.17
CA THR A 143 27.64 -6.10 -22.06
C THR A 143 28.06 -6.55 -20.68
N THR A 144 28.97 -7.50 -20.63
CA THR A 144 29.55 -8.09 -19.43
C THR A 144 30.92 -7.48 -19.08
N ASP A 145 31.40 -7.72 -17.86
CA ASP A 145 32.65 -7.18 -17.28
C ASP A 145 33.94 -7.58 -18.05
N ASP A 146 33.87 -8.61 -18.88
CA ASP A 146 34.95 -8.98 -19.80
C ASP A 146 34.85 -8.29 -21.18
N GLY A 147 33.86 -7.38 -21.35
CA GLY A 147 33.66 -6.58 -22.55
C GLY A 147 32.92 -7.31 -23.69
N VAL A 148 32.36 -8.49 -23.44
CA VAL A 148 31.58 -9.23 -24.43
C VAL A 148 30.14 -8.67 -24.42
N THR A 149 29.60 -8.38 -25.60
CA THR A 149 28.20 -7.96 -25.81
C THR A 149 27.40 -9.10 -26.41
N THR A 150 26.24 -9.38 -25.83
CA THR A 150 25.25 -10.36 -26.29
C THR A 150 23.96 -9.62 -26.64
N THR A 151 23.40 -9.85 -27.82
CA THR A 151 22.13 -9.28 -28.23
C THR A 151 20.97 -10.21 -27.88
N CYS A 152 19.85 -9.65 -27.38
CA CYS A 152 18.66 -10.42 -27.05
C CYS A 152 17.38 -9.62 -27.31
N ARG A 153 16.27 -10.31 -27.48
CA ARG A 153 14.95 -9.68 -27.61
C ARG A 153 14.38 -9.29 -26.24
N TYR A 154 14.49 -10.17 -25.26
CA TYR A 154 14.00 -9.99 -23.91
C TYR A 154 15.15 -9.97 -22.93
N HIS A 155 15.15 -8.99 -22.03
CA HIS A 155 16.13 -8.83 -20.97
C HIS A 155 15.45 -8.97 -19.62
N VAL A 156 15.84 -9.97 -18.82
CA VAL A 156 15.17 -10.28 -17.54
C VAL A 156 16.14 -10.12 -16.36
N MET A 157 15.79 -9.21 -15.45
CA MET A 157 16.52 -8.97 -14.21
C MET A 157 16.03 -9.94 -13.14
N ALA A 158 16.74 -11.06 -12.95
CA ALA A 158 16.52 -12.04 -11.88
C ALA A 158 17.55 -11.87 -10.75
N THR A 159 17.95 -10.61 -10.49
CA THR A 159 19.07 -10.20 -9.60
C THR A 159 18.77 -10.35 -8.11
N GLY A 160 17.50 -10.58 -7.76
CA GLY A 160 17.04 -10.55 -6.37
C GLY A 160 17.04 -9.15 -5.77
N CYS A 161 16.37 -9.01 -4.64
CA CYS A 161 16.12 -7.73 -3.98
C CYS A 161 17.12 -7.39 -2.85
N LEU A 162 18.01 -8.30 -2.45
CA LEU A 162 18.99 -8.15 -1.36
C LEU A 162 20.39 -8.61 -1.80
N SER A 163 20.88 -8.12 -2.93
CA SER A 163 22.14 -8.56 -3.55
C SER A 163 23.26 -7.53 -3.47
N VAL A 164 22.96 -6.23 -3.34
CA VAL A 164 23.96 -5.18 -3.20
C VAL A 164 24.11 -4.78 -1.74
N MET A 165 25.28 -5.05 -1.17
CA MET A 165 25.60 -4.66 0.20
C MET A 165 25.80 -3.15 0.31
N LYS A 166 25.52 -2.64 1.49
CA LYS A 166 25.87 -1.26 1.85
C LYS A 166 27.28 -1.18 2.39
N ASP A 167 28.05 -0.25 1.85
CA ASP A 167 29.33 0.09 2.45
C ASP A 167 29.14 0.69 3.86
N PRO A 168 30.07 0.44 4.80
CA PRO A 168 30.01 1.06 6.11
C PRO A 168 30.20 2.57 6.01
N ASP A 169 29.17 3.34 6.39
CA ASP A 169 29.23 4.80 6.46
C ASP A 169 29.81 5.22 7.83
N VAL A 170 31.10 4.90 8.04
CA VAL A 170 31.83 5.19 9.27
C VAL A 170 33.24 5.65 8.90
N GLU A 171 33.71 6.75 9.52
CA GLU A 171 35.06 7.25 9.33
C GLU A 171 36.08 6.18 9.70
N GLY A 172 37.09 5.98 8.85
CA GLY A 172 38.13 5.00 9.06
C GLY A 172 37.75 3.53 8.81
N ALA A 173 36.62 3.21 8.21
CA ALA A 173 36.19 1.83 7.97
C ALA A 173 37.20 0.94 7.25
N GLY A 174 38.10 1.54 6.42
CA GLY A 174 39.15 0.84 5.71
C GLY A 174 40.53 0.80 6.44
N THR A 175 40.63 1.36 7.65
CA THR A 175 41.91 1.46 8.38
C THR A 175 42.16 0.33 9.36
N PHE A 176 41.14 -0.50 9.64
CA PHE A 176 41.26 -1.60 10.60
C PHE A 176 42.32 -2.64 10.15
N GLY A 177 43.28 -2.92 11.03
CA GLY A 177 44.35 -3.84 10.75
C GLY A 177 44.08 -5.31 11.04
N GLY A 178 42.95 -5.61 11.68
CA GLY A 178 42.45 -6.96 11.96
C GLY A 178 41.60 -7.54 10.82
N GLU A 179 40.83 -8.57 11.13
CA GLU A 179 39.95 -9.26 10.16
C GLU A 179 38.65 -8.52 9.97
N VAL A 180 38.19 -8.35 8.71
CA VAL A 180 36.94 -7.69 8.38
C VAL A 180 36.04 -8.63 7.60
N TYR A 181 34.78 -8.76 8.06
CA TYR A 181 33.76 -9.63 7.46
C TYR A 181 32.49 -8.87 7.19
N PHE A 182 31.77 -9.29 6.13
CA PHE A 182 30.45 -8.77 5.77
C PHE A 182 29.45 -9.91 5.69
N THR A 183 28.28 -9.78 6.32
CA THR A 183 27.28 -10.85 6.30
C THR A 183 26.79 -11.16 4.88
N GLY A 184 26.73 -10.18 3.99
CA GLY A 184 26.32 -10.37 2.59
C GLY A 184 27.43 -10.88 1.65
N ARG A 185 28.67 -11.04 2.13
CA ARG A 185 29.82 -11.58 1.39
C ARG A 185 30.74 -12.34 2.32
N TRP A 186 30.21 -13.42 2.88
CA TRP A 186 30.96 -14.23 3.84
C TRP A 186 31.98 -15.15 3.13
N PRO A 187 33.18 -15.38 3.70
CA PRO A 187 34.17 -16.31 3.15
C PRO A 187 33.63 -17.74 2.99
N HIS A 188 33.90 -18.39 1.85
CA HIS A 188 33.40 -19.73 1.55
C HIS A 188 34.04 -20.82 2.42
N GLU A 189 35.30 -20.61 2.85
CA GLU A 189 36.03 -21.47 3.76
C GLU A 189 35.57 -21.43 5.22
N GLY A 190 34.65 -20.50 5.53
CA GLY A 190 34.19 -20.24 6.89
C GLY A 190 35.16 -19.36 7.69
N VAL A 191 34.75 -19.00 8.90
CA VAL A 191 35.57 -18.17 9.82
C VAL A 191 35.51 -18.81 11.20
N ASP A 192 36.72 -18.85 11.86
CA ASP A 192 36.86 -19.28 13.24
C ASP A 192 37.13 -18.07 14.14
N PHE A 193 36.23 -17.83 15.11
CA PHE A 193 36.34 -16.75 16.08
C PHE A 193 36.92 -17.19 17.43
N THR A 194 37.36 -18.43 17.57
CA THR A 194 37.93 -18.97 18.82
C THR A 194 39.09 -18.10 19.33
N GLY A 195 38.97 -17.62 20.55
CA GLY A 195 39.99 -16.81 21.21
C GLY A 195 40.09 -15.36 20.72
N LYS A 196 39.12 -14.87 19.94
CA LYS A 196 39.09 -13.51 19.39
C LYS A 196 38.15 -12.59 20.14
N ARG A 197 38.51 -11.30 20.15
CA ARG A 197 37.61 -10.19 20.49
C ARG A 197 36.93 -9.75 19.21
N VAL A 198 35.61 -9.86 19.18
CA VAL A 198 34.84 -9.64 17.96
C VAL A 198 33.86 -8.47 18.15
N ALA A 199 33.83 -7.57 17.18
CA ALA A 199 32.79 -6.54 17.07
C ALA A 199 31.76 -6.97 16.02
N VAL A 200 30.45 -6.83 16.33
CA VAL A 200 29.37 -6.93 15.33
C VAL A 200 28.67 -5.59 15.23
N ILE A 201 28.67 -4.98 14.04
CA ILE A 201 28.02 -3.69 13.78
C ILE A 201 26.72 -3.92 13.03
N GLY A 202 25.58 -3.68 13.71
CA GLY A 202 24.22 -3.87 13.23
C GLY A 202 23.45 -4.95 14.00
N THR A 203 22.12 -4.84 13.96
CA THR A 203 21.17 -5.72 14.65
C THR A 203 19.95 -6.03 13.78
N GLY A 204 20.14 -6.13 12.45
CA GLY A 204 19.13 -6.65 11.51
C GLY A 204 19.11 -8.18 11.48
N SER A 205 18.30 -8.77 10.56
CA SER A 205 18.10 -10.23 10.50
C SER A 205 19.40 -11.05 10.47
N SER A 206 20.39 -10.65 9.66
CA SER A 206 21.65 -11.38 9.56
C SER A 206 22.49 -11.31 10.87
N ALA A 207 22.45 -10.15 11.57
CA ALA A 207 23.09 -10.04 12.88
C ALA A 207 22.41 -10.89 13.94
N ILE A 208 21.06 -10.83 14.01
CA ILE A 208 20.25 -11.61 14.96
C ILE A 208 20.52 -13.11 14.82
N GLN A 209 20.70 -13.60 13.58
CA GLN A 209 21.03 -15.01 13.33
C GLN A 209 22.49 -15.35 13.66
N SER A 210 23.46 -14.44 13.43
CA SER A 210 24.89 -14.74 13.56
C SER A 210 25.43 -14.49 14.99
N ILE A 211 24.90 -13.52 15.73
CA ILE A 211 25.39 -13.10 17.04
C ILE A 211 25.48 -14.29 18.03
N PRO A 212 24.46 -15.16 18.19
CA PRO A 212 24.54 -16.29 19.12
C PRO A 212 25.69 -17.27 18.77
N LEU A 213 25.93 -17.49 17.47
CA LEU A 213 26.96 -18.44 17.02
C LEU A 213 28.37 -17.85 17.05
N ILE A 214 28.50 -16.53 16.87
CA ILE A 214 29.78 -15.82 17.06
C ILE A 214 30.11 -15.79 18.57
N ALA A 215 29.13 -15.49 19.42
CA ALA A 215 29.28 -15.50 20.88
C ALA A 215 29.77 -16.85 21.39
N ALA A 216 29.22 -17.95 20.89
CA ALA A 216 29.64 -19.30 21.29
C ALA A 216 31.11 -19.63 20.99
N GLN A 217 31.82 -18.85 20.18
CA GLN A 217 33.21 -19.05 19.78
C GLN A 217 34.15 -17.96 20.33
N ALA A 218 33.69 -16.71 20.35
CA ALA A 218 34.51 -15.56 20.68
C ALA A 218 34.89 -15.52 22.17
N ASP A 219 36.07 -15.03 22.49
CA ASP A 219 36.49 -14.73 23.89
C ASP A 219 35.72 -13.51 24.42
N GLN A 220 35.45 -12.54 23.56
CA GLN A 220 34.65 -11.35 23.85
C GLN A 220 33.85 -10.96 22.59
N LEU A 221 32.57 -10.64 22.78
CA LEU A 221 31.72 -10.12 21.74
C LEU A 221 31.14 -8.76 22.15
N THR A 222 31.34 -7.74 21.30
CA THR A 222 30.68 -6.44 21.47
C THR A 222 29.75 -6.18 20.30
N VAL A 223 28.46 -5.97 20.59
CA VAL A 223 27.43 -5.66 19.58
C VAL A 223 27.17 -4.16 19.57
N PHE A 224 27.37 -3.54 18.42
CA PHE A 224 27.10 -2.11 18.19
C PHE A 224 25.75 -1.93 17.54
N GLN A 225 24.76 -1.44 18.32
CA GLN A 225 23.37 -1.32 17.94
C GLN A 225 22.92 0.13 17.74
N ARG A 226 22.47 0.49 16.52
CA ARG A 226 21.81 1.77 16.28
C ARG A 226 20.31 1.71 16.53
N THR A 227 19.66 0.68 16.04
CA THR A 227 18.20 0.50 16.12
C THR A 227 17.93 -0.95 16.53
N PRO A 228 17.30 -1.19 17.69
CA PRO A 228 16.89 -2.54 18.07
C PRO A 228 15.83 -3.06 17.11
N ASN A 229 15.72 -4.38 16.96
CA ASN A 229 14.74 -5.01 16.10
C ASN A 229 13.81 -5.93 16.91
N PHE A 230 12.55 -6.02 16.48
CA PHE A 230 11.63 -7.02 17.00
C PHE A 230 12.04 -8.40 16.48
N SER A 231 12.13 -9.39 17.37
CA SER A 231 12.43 -10.76 17.03
C SER A 231 11.50 -11.72 17.78
N LEU A 232 11.14 -12.81 17.12
CA LEU A 232 10.38 -13.93 17.68
C LEU A 232 11.26 -15.19 17.69
N PRO A 233 11.09 -16.09 18.68
CA PRO A 233 11.83 -17.34 18.71
C PRO A 233 11.39 -18.24 17.55
N ALA A 234 12.35 -18.74 16.77
CA ALA A 234 12.07 -19.65 15.66
C ALA A 234 11.59 -21.04 16.14
N TYR A 235 11.95 -21.42 17.36
CA TYR A 235 11.78 -22.80 17.86
C TYR A 235 12.17 -23.83 16.81
N ASN A 236 13.33 -23.57 16.16
CA ASN A 236 13.81 -24.40 15.08
C ASN A 236 14.22 -25.80 15.57
N GLY A 237 14.11 -26.78 14.71
CA GLY A 237 14.41 -28.18 14.94
C GLY A 237 13.94 -29.00 13.75
N PRO A 238 13.82 -30.32 13.86
CA PRO A 238 13.22 -31.14 12.81
C PRO A 238 11.88 -30.59 12.33
N VAL A 239 11.55 -30.82 11.05
CA VAL A 239 10.21 -30.47 10.53
C VAL A 239 9.16 -31.10 11.41
N ARG A 240 8.21 -30.30 11.89
CA ARG A 240 7.16 -30.80 12.79
C ARG A 240 6.22 -31.75 12.06
N ASP A 241 5.86 -32.89 12.70
CA ASP A 241 4.96 -33.88 12.10
C ASP A 241 3.65 -33.27 11.62
N HIS A 242 3.06 -32.36 12.40
CA HIS A 242 1.83 -31.66 12.06
C HIS A 242 1.98 -30.82 10.76
N ASP A 243 3.09 -30.09 10.59
CA ASP A 243 3.33 -29.26 9.39
C ASP A 243 3.54 -30.18 8.17
N ALA A 244 4.28 -31.28 8.35
CA ALA A 244 4.49 -32.29 7.32
C ALA A 244 3.22 -33.05 6.94
N GLU A 245 2.35 -33.36 7.89
CA GLU A 245 1.07 -34.05 7.64
C GLU A 245 0.11 -33.14 6.86
N LYS A 246 0.04 -31.85 7.18
CA LYS A 246 -0.83 -30.88 6.49
C LYS A 246 -0.54 -30.86 4.99
N ILE A 247 0.74 -30.77 4.60
CA ILE A 247 1.11 -30.77 3.18
C ILE A 247 1.00 -32.16 2.54
N ARG A 248 1.28 -33.27 3.27
CA ARG A 248 1.17 -34.63 2.73
C ARG A 248 -0.27 -35.06 2.49
N ALA A 249 -1.24 -34.53 3.23
CA ALA A 249 -2.66 -34.89 3.10
C ALA A 249 -3.20 -34.53 1.71
N ASP A 250 -2.91 -33.33 1.22
CA ASP A 250 -3.23 -32.88 -0.14
C ASP A 250 -2.25 -31.77 -0.55
N ARG A 251 -1.15 -32.17 -1.17
CA ARG A 251 -0.08 -31.23 -1.55
C ARG A 251 -0.55 -30.23 -2.60
N ALA A 252 -1.34 -30.66 -3.56
CA ALA A 252 -1.83 -29.78 -4.62
C ALA A 252 -2.75 -28.70 -4.06
N ALA A 253 -3.70 -29.08 -3.19
CA ALA A 253 -4.57 -28.11 -2.52
C ALA A 253 -3.79 -27.17 -1.61
N TYR A 254 -2.78 -27.65 -0.88
CA TYR A 254 -1.91 -26.82 -0.03
C TYR A 254 -1.15 -25.76 -0.85
N ARG A 255 -0.56 -26.17 -2.00
CA ARG A 255 0.15 -25.24 -2.89
C ARG A 255 -0.79 -24.24 -3.53
N GLU A 256 -2.00 -24.66 -3.89
CA GLU A 256 -3.02 -23.76 -4.42
C GLU A 256 -3.50 -22.75 -3.37
N GLU A 257 -3.77 -23.19 -2.13
CA GLU A 257 -4.07 -22.29 -1.02
C GLU A 257 -2.92 -21.27 -0.77
N ALA A 258 -1.66 -21.72 -0.86
CA ALA A 258 -0.50 -20.83 -0.73
C ALA A 258 -0.47 -19.75 -1.82
N ARG A 259 -0.78 -20.09 -3.07
CA ARG A 259 -0.82 -19.16 -4.22
C ARG A 259 -1.83 -18.05 -4.04
N TRP A 260 -2.96 -18.35 -3.38
CA TRP A 260 -4.07 -17.41 -3.16
C TRP A 260 -4.12 -16.86 -1.73
N SER A 261 -3.09 -17.05 -0.93
CA SER A 261 -2.98 -16.42 0.38
C SER A 261 -2.22 -15.10 0.31
N SER A 262 -2.58 -14.15 1.14
CA SER A 262 -1.97 -12.79 1.13
C SER A 262 -0.46 -12.78 1.37
N SER A 263 0.07 -13.80 2.07
CA SER A 263 1.51 -13.92 2.39
C SER A 263 2.26 -14.99 1.59
N GLY A 264 1.59 -15.73 0.70
CA GLY A 264 2.17 -16.89 0.02
C GLY A 264 2.41 -18.09 0.95
N VAL A 265 1.73 -18.13 2.10
CA VAL A 265 1.75 -19.24 3.07
C VAL A 265 0.33 -19.45 3.59
N PRO A 266 -0.20 -20.69 3.52
CA PRO A 266 -1.54 -21.00 4.01
C PRO A 266 -1.70 -20.68 5.50
N ARG A 267 -2.69 -19.89 5.84
CA ARG A 267 -2.98 -19.54 7.25
C ARG A 267 -4.44 -19.17 7.44
N GLU A 268 -4.95 -19.41 8.65
CA GLU A 268 -6.26 -18.89 9.05
C GLU A 268 -6.16 -17.36 9.23
N LEU A 269 -7.08 -16.62 8.64
CA LEU A 269 -7.22 -15.19 8.85
C LEU A 269 -8.07 -14.95 10.09
N VAL A 270 -7.67 -13.97 10.91
CA VAL A 270 -8.41 -13.53 12.07
C VAL A 270 -9.15 -12.24 11.70
N GLU A 271 -10.46 -12.22 11.83
CA GLU A 271 -11.30 -11.06 11.47
C GLU A 271 -11.44 -10.04 12.61
N GLU A 272 -11.06 -10.41 13.84
CA GLU A 272 -11.25 -9.57 15.02
C GLU A 272 -10.11 -8.56 15.21
N SER A 273 -10.48 -7.33 15.60
CA SER A 273 -9.54 -6.29 16.05
C SER A 273 -8.94 -6.63 17.41
N ALA A 274 -7.66 -6.28 17.61
CA ALA A 274 -6.98 -6.42 18.89
C ALA A 274 -7.64 -5.60 20.01
N LEU A 275 -8.31 -4.50 19.67
CA LEU A 275 -8.96 -3.63 20.62
C LEU A 275 -10.42 -4.05 20.93
N ALA A 276 -11.02 -4.92 20.13
CA ALA A 276 -12.37 -5.42 20.33
C ALA A 276 -12.46 -6.55 21.38
N VAL A 277 -11.33 -7.14 21.76
CA VAL A 277 -11.27 -8.26 22.73
C VAL A 277 -10.70 -7.80 24.07
N SER A 278 -10.97 -8.59 25.15
CA SER A 278 -10.38 -8.32 26.48
C SER A 278 -8.85 -8.48 26.47
N GLU A 279 -8.18 -7.87 27.44
CA GLU A 279 -6.73 -7.99 27.60
C GLU A 279 -6.29 -9.46 27.75
N GLU A 280 -7.05 -10.27 28.48
CA GLU A 280 -6.74 -11.69 28.68
C GLU A 280 -6.76 -12.48 27.37
N VAL A 281 -7.79 -12.29 26.52
CA VAL A 281 -7.91 -12.93 25.23
C VAL A 281 -6.78 -12.47 24.30
N ARG A 282 -6.46 -11.18 24.32
CA ARG A 282 -5.36 -10.61 23.53
C ARG A 282 -4.01 -11.19 23.92
N GLN A 283 -3.72 -11.29 25.23
CA GLN A 283 -2.49 -11.89 25.72
C GLN A 283 -2.41 -13.39 25.36
N GLU A 284 -3.49 -14.16 25.49
CA GLU A 284 -3.53 -15.57 25.10
C GLU A 284 -3.20 -15.75 23.62
N ARG A 285 -3.76 -14.91 22.73
CA ARG A 285 -3.47 -14.98 21.29
C ARG A 285 -2.02 -14.60 20.98
N TYR A 286 -1.46 -13.57 21.61
CA TYR A 286 -0.04 -13.23 21.43
C TYR A 286 0.89 -14.33 21.97
N GLU A 287 0.54 -14.98 23.08
CA GLU A 287 1.30 -16.14 23.58
C GLU A 287 1.23 -17.32 22.58
N LYS A 288 0.07 -17.60 22.00
CA LYS A 288 -0.08 -18.62 20.97
C LYS A 288 0.83 -18.28 19.78
N ALA A 289 0.77 -17.03 19.26
CA ALA A 289 1.57 -16.56 18.16
C ALA A 289 3.09 -16.61 18.42
N TRP A 290 3.51 -16.24 19.65
CA TRP A 290 4.89 -16.34 20.11
C TRP A 290 5.39 -17.80 20.10
N ASN A 291 4.58 -18.73 20.61
CA ASN A 291 4.92 -20.15 20.70
C ASN A 291 4.85 -20.87 19.34
N GLU A 292 4.09 -20.34 18.39
CA GLU A 292 4.07 -20.83 17.02
C GLU A 292 5.41 -20.57 16.32
N GLY A 293 6.00 -19.40 16.55
CA GLY A 293 7.35 -19.04 16.10
C GLY A 293 7.44 -18.89 14.58
N THR A 294 6.53 -18.13 13.97
CA THR A 294 6.61 -17.69 12.55
C THR A 294 6.58 -16.18 12.46
N ILE A 295 7.13 -15.62 11.38
CA ILE A 295 7.09 -14.15 11.15
C ILE A 295 5.66 -13.65 10.93
N PHE A 296 4.75 -14.52 10.50
CA PHE A 296 3.37 -14.18 10.19
C PHE A 296 2.41 -14.33 11.38
N SER A 297 2.78 -15.13 12.41
CA SER A 297 1.88 -15.46 13.51
C SER A 297 1.50 -14.25 14.36
N LEU A 298 2.47 -13.40 14.72
CA LEU A 298 2.20 -12.20 15.53
C LEU A 298 1.41 -11.15 14.77
N LEU A 299 1.77 -10.92 13.50
CA LEU A 299 1.10 -9.93 12.64
C LEU A 299 -0.30 -10.38 12.24
N GLY A 300 -0.55 -11.68 12.17
CA GLY A 300 -1.85 -12.27 11.89
C GLY A 300 -2.67 -12.64 13.13
N ALA A 301 -2.22 -12.31 14.36
CA ALA A 301 -2.98 -12.57 15.58
C ALA A 301 -4.29 -11.76 15.64
N PHE A 302 -4.35 -10.62 14.93
CA PHE A 302 -5.51 -9.78 14.77
C PHE A 302 -5.44 -9.10 13.39
N ASN A 303 -6.59 -8.65 12.86
CA ASN A 303 -6.68 -8.06 11.52
C ASN A 303 -6.10 -6.64 11.40
N ASP A 304 -5.92 -5.93 12.52
CA ASP A 304 -5.59 -4.50 12.56
C ASP A 304 -4.18 -4.17 13.08
N ILE A 305 -3.31 -5.18 13.26
CA ILE A 305 -1.94 -4.94 13.79
C ILE A 305 -1.10 -4.02 12.88
N LEU A 306 -1.28 -4.07 11.58
CA LEU A 306 -0.51 -3.25 10.64
C LEU A 306 -1.24 -1.96 10.20
N THR A 307 -2.50 -1.76 10.59
CA THR A 307 -3.32 -0.63 10.17
C THR A 307 -3.76 0.27 11.32
N ASN A 308 -3.74 -0.24 12.56
CA ASN A 308 -4.16 0.49 13.73
C ASN A 308 -3.00 0.66 14.74
N ARG A 309 -2.63 1.91 15.03
CA ARG A 309 -1.49 2.24 15.90
C ARG A 309 -1.66 1.69 17.32
N ASP A 310 -2.87 1.78 17.90
CA ASP A 310 -3.12 1.34 19.29
C ASP A 310 -3.15 -0.19 19.36
N ALA A 311 -3.73 -0.87 18.38
CA ALA A 311 -3.64 -2.32 18.25
C ALA A 311 -2.18 -2.78 18.13
N ASN A 312 -1.39 -2.14 17.27
CA ASN A 312 0.04 -2.38 17.11
C ASN A 312 0.82 -2.18 18.41
N ALA A 313 0.51 -1.12 19.16
CA ALA A 313 1.17 -0.83 20.43
C ALA A 313 1.00 -1.96 21.45
N THR A 314 -0.14 -2.67 21.47
CA THR A 314 -0.38 -3.83 22.34
C THR A 314 0.51 -5.02 21.97
N ALA A 315 0.68 -5.32 20.67
CA ALA A 315 1.58 -6.36 20.19
C ALA A 315 3.06 -6.02 20.46
N ALA A 316 3.44 -4.76 20.23
CA ALA A 316 4.79 -4.27 20.50
C ALA A 316 5.14 -4.36 21.99
N GLU A 317 4.21 -4.02 22.90
CA GLU A 317 4.45 -4.12 24.33
C GLU A 317 4.52 -5.56 24.82
N PHE A 318 3.73 -6.45 24.21
CA PHE A 318 3.86 -7.90 24.47
C PHE A 318 5.29 -8.38 24.16
N VAL A 319 5.85 -8.06 22.98
CA VAL A 319 7.21 -8.47 22.64
C VAL A 319 8.25 -7.83 23.55
N ARG A 320 8.10 -6.54 23.92
CA ARG A 320 8.99 -5.89 24.92
C ARG A 320 8.91 -6.57 26.28
N GLY A 321 7.73 -7.03 26.69
CA GLY A 321 7.54 -7.85 27.90
C GLY A 321 8.35 -9.15 27.83
N LYS A 322 8.36 -9.82 26.68
CA LYS A 322 9.18 -11.02 26.44
C LYS A 322 10.68 -10.70 26.52
N ILE A 323 11.15 -9.61 25.90
CA ILE A 323 12.56 -9.19 25.98
C ILE A 323 12.98 -8.99 27.44
N ARG A 324 12.18 -8.25 28.23
CA ARG A 324 12.44 -8.04 29.67
C ARG A 324 12.41 -9.32 30.52
N SER A 325 11.70 -10.35 30.04
CA SER A 325 11.67 -11.65 30.74
C SER A 325 12.85 -12.56 30.37
N ILE A 326 13.52 -12.32 29.26
CA ILE A 326 14.64 -13.14 28.76
C ILE A 326 15.99 -12.52 29.15
N VAL A 327 16.12 -11.21 29.10
CA VAL A 327 17.37 -10.49 29.34
C VAL A 327 17.45 -10.09 30.82
N ASP A 328 18.48 -10.54 31.51
CA ASP A 328 18.63 -10.39 32.97
C ASP A 328 18.95 -8.94 33.38
N ASP A 329 19.80 -8.24 32.60
CA ASP A 329 20.12 -6.84 32.88
C ASP A 329 19.04 -5.89 32.35
N PRO A 330 18.35 -5.10 33.21
CA PRO A 330 17.26 -4.22 32.80
C PRO A 330 17.68 -3.12 31.82
N GLU A 331 18.91 -2.62 31.87
CA GLU A 331 19.39 -1.58 30.96
C GLU A 331 19.61 -2.16 29.56
N THR A 332 20.20 -3.34 29.46
CA THR A 332 20.35 -4.08 28.22
C THR A 332 18.99 -4.49 27.64
N ALA A 333 18.07 -4.97 28.46
CA ALA A 333 16.70 -5.32 28.04
C ALA A 333 15.97 -4.11 27.42
N GLU A 334 16.08 -2.93 28.04
CA GLU A 334 15.49 -1.71 27.50
C GLU A 334 16.20 -1.24 26.22
N ALA A 335 17.53 -1.35 26.14
CA ALA A 335 18.28 -1.02 24.92
C ALA A 335 17.91 -1.93 23.75
N LEU A 336 17.59 -3.19 23.99
CA LEU A 336 17.14 -4.18 23.00
C LEU A 336 15.66 -4.05 22.63
N SER A 337 14.88 -3.23 23.37
CA SER A 337 13.44 -3.04 23.14
C SER A 337 13.17 -1.96 22.08
N PRO A 338 12.56 -2.27 20.92
CA PRO A 338 12.23 -1.26 19.91
C PRO A 338 11.12 -0.32 20.41
N ARG A 339 11.30 1.01 20.21
CA ARG A 339 10.34 2.04 20.63
C ARG A 339 10.09 3.11 19.56
N THR A 340 10.82 3.10 18.44
CA THR A 340 10.83 4.19 17.48
C THR A 340 10.06 3.86 16.20
N TYR A 341 9.42 2.69 16.14
CA TYR A 341 8.64 2.27 14.98
C TYR A 341 7.62 1.18 15.39
N PRO A 342 6.48 1.07 14.69
CA PRO A 342 5.48 0.03 14.92
C PRO A 342 6.01 -1.38 14.60
N VAL A 343 5.55 -2.41 15.32
CA VAL A 343 5.92 -3.80 15.02
C VAL A 343 5.40 -4.20 13.64
N GLY A 344 6.23 -4.91 12.86
CA GLY A 344 5.92 -5.32 11.48
C GLY A 344 6.32 -4.33 10.39
N THR A 345 6.51 -3.03 10.71
CA THR A 345 6.93 -2.02 9.73
C THR A 345 8.42 -2.06 9.35
N LYS A 346 9.18 -2.92 10.02
CA LYS A 346 10.47 -3.47 9.61
C LYS A 346 10.35 -4.98 9.66
N ARG A 347 11.21 -5.70 8.91
CA ARG A 347 11.20 -7.17 8.92
C ARG A 347 11.21 -7.68 10.34
N LEU A 348 10.15 -8.37 10.72
CA LEU A 348 10.09 -9.13 11.96
C LEU A 348 11.06 -10.31 11.83
N CYS A 349 12.01 -10.43 12.76
CA CYS A 349 13.06 -11.42 12.65
C CYS A 349 12.69 -12.72 13.39
N LEU A 350 13.23 -13.84 12.94
CA LEU A 350 13.22 -15.08 13.72
C LEU A 350 14.61 -15.30 14.31
N ASP A 351 14.68 -15.65 15.59
CA ASP A 351 15.93 -15.89 16.30
C ASP A 351 16.04 -17.30 16.89
N SER A 352 17.28 -17.68 17.17
CA SER A 352 17.63 -18.92 17.86
C SER A 352 18.51 -18.59 19.08
N GLY A 353 17.94 -17.79 20.01
CA GLY A 353 18.60 -17.43 21.26
C GLY A 353 19.24 -16.04 21.29
N TYR A 354 18.87 -15.14 20.34
CA TYR A 354 19.46 -13.80 20.25
C TYR A 354 19.41 -13.00 21.55
N TYR A 355 18.24 -12.87 22.17
CA TYR A 355 18.10 -12.10 23.41
C TYR A 355 18.83 -12.76 24.59
N ALA A 356 18.81 -14.09 24.69
CA ALA A 356 19.48 -14.82 25.77
C ALA A 356 21.01 -14.72 25.69
N THR A 357 21.58 -14.49 24.50
CA THR A 357 23.04 -14.29 24.30
C THR A 357 23.57 -13.09 25.09
N PHE A 358 22.77 -12.07 25.35
CA PHE A 358 23.18 -10.89 26.13
C PHE A 358 23.25 -11.14 27.65
N ASN A 359 22.92 -12.33 28.12
CA ASN A 359 23.13 -12.77 29.50
C ASN A 359 24.51 -13.45 29.73
N GLU A 360 25.27 -13.65 28.63
CA GLU A 360 26.64 -14.22 28.69
C GLU A 360 27.61 -13.14 29.17
N ASP A 361 28.46 -13.44 30.13
CA ASP A 361 29.42 -12.49 30.77
C ASP A 361 30.40 -11.84 29.78
N HIS A 362 30.71 -12.52 28.65
CA HIS A 362 31.63 -12.07 27.61
C HIS A 362 30.96 -11.32 26.45
N VAL A 363 29.62 -11.12 26.51
CA VAL A 363 28.82 -10.40 25.51
C VAL A 363 28.40 -9.03 26.03
N SER A 364 28.66 -7.98 25.26
CA SER A 364 28.32 -6.62 25.62
C SER A 364 27.57 -5.91 24.50
N LEU A 365 26.68 -4.95 24.87
CA LEU A 365 25.92 -4.12 23.94
C LEU A 365 26.34 -2.66 24.06
N VAL A 366 26.64 -2.02 22.91
CA VAL A 366 26.87 -0.58 22.80
C VAL A 366 25.69 0.06 22.04
N ASP A 367 24.90 0.87 22.76
CA ASP A 367 23.80 1.64 22.16
C ASP A 367 24.36 2.87 21.43
N LEU A 368 24.40 2.81 20.10
CA LEU A 368 24.93 3.87 19.22
C LEU A 368 24.06 5.15 19.20
N ARG A 369 22.86 5.11 19.75
CA ARG A 369 22.05 6.32 19.93
C ARG A 369 22.59 7.18 21.07
N LYS A 370 23.19 6.54 22.07
CA LYS A 370 23.84 7.20 23.21
C LYS A 370 25.34 7.42 22.97
N ASN A 371 25.97 6.45 22.33
CA ASN A 371 27.43 6.39 22.16
C ASN A 371 27.76 6.13 20.66
N PRO A 372 27.62 7.14 19.77
CA PRO A 372 27.88 6.93 18.35
C PRO A 372 29.34 6.57 18.06
N ILE A 373 29.58 5.76 17.02
CA ILE A 373 30.93 5.47 16.54
C ILE A 373 31.53 6.76 16.02
N ALA A 374 32.69 7.12 16.55
CA ALA A 374 33.50 8.26 16.09
C ALA A 374 34.33 7.86 14.87
N SER A 375 35.07 6.75 14.97
CA SER A 375 35.87 6.21 13.88
C SER A 375 36.25 4.75 14.11
N ILE A 376 36.59 4.07 13.02
CA ILE A 376 37.33 2.80 13.03
C ILE A 376 38.81 3.12 13.01
N THR A 377 39.58 2.50 13.91
CA THR A 377 41.03 2.68 14.04
C THR A 377 41.77 1.43 13.56
N GLU A 378 43.11 1.48 13.54
CA GLU A 378 43.93 0.33 13.19
C GLU A 378 43.69 -0.88 14.12
N THR A 379 43.33 -0.65 15.38
CA THR A 379 43.17 -1.69 16.40
C THR A 379 41.72 -1.91 16.86
N GLY A 380 40.75 -1.10 16.43
CA GLY A 380 39.36 -1.25 16.94
C GLY A 380 38.41 -0.14 16.57
N ILE A 381 37.55 0.21 17.51
CA ILE A 381 36.40 1.15 17.31
C ILE A 381 36.43 2.19 18.43
N ASP A 382 36.48 3.47 18.06
CA ASP A 382 36.30 4.58 18.97
C ASP A 382 34.83 5.03 18.99
N VAL A 383 34.23 5.21 20.17
CA VAL A 383 32.88 5.75 20.34
C VAL A 383 32.92 7.05 21.15
N VAL A 384 31.99 7.95 20.87
CA VAL A 384 31.78 9.17 21.65
C VAL A 384 30.90 8.82 22.85
N THR A 385 31.35 9.10 24.05
CA THR A 385 30.57 8.93 25.28
C THR A 385 30.38 10.28 26.00
N GLY A 386 29.50 10.33 26.99
CA GLY A 386 29.31 11.56 27.79
C GLY A 386 30.56 11.98 28.57
N GLU A 387 31.53 11.11 28.74
CA GLU A 387 32.80 11.35 29.44
C GLU A 387 34.01 11.59 28.49
N GLY A 388 33.78 11.52 27.18
CA GLY A 388 34.78 11.67 26.12
C GLY A 388 34.77 10.52 25.13
N ALA A 389 35.92 10.23 24.49
CA ALA A 389 36.03 9.08 23.58
C ALA A 389 36.42 7.83 24.38
N THR A 390 35.79 6.71 24.08
CA THR A 390 36.12 5.35 24.58
C THR A 390 36.58 4.48 23.40
N SER A 391 37.72 3.86 23.52
CA SER A 391 38.28 2.97 22.50
C SER A 391 38.06 1.50 22.88
N TYR A 392 37.60 0.73 21.93
CA TYR A 392 37.42 -0.72 22.02
C TYR A 392 38.43 -1.40 21.09
N GLU A 393 39.14 -2.38 21.57
CA GLU A 393 40.10 -3.16 20.75
C GLU A 393 39.48 -4.47 20.29
N PHE A 394 39.67 -4.81 19.02
CA PHE A 394 39.14 -6.02 18.40
C PHE A 394 40.21 -6.73 17.55
N ASP A 395 40.00 -8.04 17.36
CA ASP A 395 40.75 -8.88 16.44
C ASP A 395 39.96 -9.07 15.12
N ALA A 396 38.62 -8.95 15.18
CA ALA A 396 37.73 -9.02 14.03
C ALA A 396 36.54 -8.04 14.13
N ILE A 397 36.14 -7.48 12.98
CA ILE A 397 34.91 -6.67 12.83
C ILE A 397 33.99 -7.34 11.81
N VAL A 398 32.74 -7.59 12.21
CA VAL A 398 31.66 -8.11 11.36
C VAL A 398 30.66 -6.99 11.06
N TYR A 399 30.58 -6.59 9.81
CA TYR A 399 29.55 -5.64 9.34
C TYR A 399 28.28 -6.37 8.95
N ALA A 400 27.21 -6.17 9.71
CA ALA A 400 25.85 -6.62 9.45
C ALA A 400 24.94 -5.41 9.13
N THR A 401 25.45 -4.53 8.26
CA THR A 401 24.86 -3.22 7.93
C THR A 401 23.73 -3.28 6.90
N GLY A 402 23.45 -4.48 6.35
CA GLY A 402 22.35 -4.73 5.42
C GLY A 402 22.67 -4.35 3.97
N PHE A 403 21.60 -4.17 3.19
CA PHE A 403 21.67 -4.07 1.73
C PHE A 403 21.01 -2.78 1.22
N ASP A 404 21.37 -2.37 0.00
CA ASP A 404 20.56 -1.47 -0.81
C ASP A 404 19.42 -2.28 -1.43
N ALA A 405 18.33 -2.38 -0.67
CA ALA A 405 17.26 -3.29 -0.95
C ALA A 405 16.38 -2.84 -2.12
N MET A 406 15.75 -3.80 -2.79
CA MET A 406 14.78 -3.70 -3.86
C MET A 406 15.35 -3.13 -5.17
N THR A 407 15.81 -1.89 -5.19
CA THR A 407 16.29 -1.22 -6.41
C THR A 407 17.80 -1.36 -6.64
N GLY A 408 18.60 -1.51 -5.57
CA GLY A 408 20.07 -1.45 -5.65
C GLY A 408 20.68 -2.43 -6.67
N ALA A 409 20.20 -3.67 -6.73
CA ALA A 409 20.70 -4.67 -7.67
C ALA A 409 20.39 -4.31 -9.14
N ILE A 410 19.22 -3.75 -9.40
CA ILE A 410 18.76 -3.36 -10.74
C ILE A 410 19.54 -2.14 -11.22
N VAL A 411 19.59 -1.06 -10.41
CA VAL A 411 20.28 0.18 -10.79
C VAL A 411 21.83 0.10 -10.71
N SER A 412 22.38 -1.02 -10.22
CA SER A 412 23.84 -1.27 -10.28
C SER A 412 24.30 -1.64 -11.69
N VAL A 413 23.41 -2.01 -12.59
CA VAL A 413 23.64 -2.19 -14.02
C VAL A 413 23.31 -0.88 -14.73
N ASP A 414 24.14 -0.43 -15.66
CA ASP A 414 23.87 0.74 -16.50
C ASP A 414 22.84 0.37 -17.59
N ILE A 415 21.55 0.52 -17.28
CA ILE A 415 20.44 0.17 -18.18
C ILE A 415 19.94 1.43 -18.86
N ALA A 416 20.07 1.50 -20.19
CA ALA A 416 19.58 2.59 -21.01
C ALA A 416 18.45 2.10 -21.92
N GLY A 417 17.25 2.70 -21.78
CA GLY A 417 16.07 2.41 -22.57
C GLY A 417 15.97 3.26 -23.83
N ARG A 418 14.74 3.59 -24.24
CA ARG A 418 14.45 4.44 -25.39
C ARG A 418 15.14 5.80 -25.26
N ASP A 419 15.60 6.33 -26.38
CA ASP A 419 16.30 7.63 -26.49
C ASP A 419 17.55 7.72 -25.57
N GLY A 420 18.06 6.58 -25.06
CA GLY A 420 19.21 6.50 -24.18
C GLY A 420 18.95 6.96 -22.75
N VAL A 421 17.68 7.03 -22.31
CA VAL A 421 17.32 7.37 -20.93
C VAL A 421 17.81 6.26 -19.99
N GLU A 422 18.57 6.62 -18.96
CA GLU A 422 19.04 5.66 -17.97
C GLU A 422 17.96 5.35 -16.92
N LEU A 423 17.80 4.08 -16.59
CA LEU A 423 16.81 3.63 -15.58
C LEU A 423 17.09 4.27 -14.21
N ARG A 424 18.35 4.46 -13.87
CA ARG A 424 18.78 5.13 -12.64
C ARG A 424 18.28 6.57 -12.56
N ASP A 425 18.32 7.29 -13.68
CA ASP A 425 17.83 8.67 -13.77
C ASP A 425 16.30 8.72 -13.76
N ARG A 426 15.64 7.76 -14.42
CA ARG A 426 14.17 7.60 -14.42
C ARG A 426 13.62 7.31 -13.01
N TRP A 427 14.39 6.62 -12.17
CA TRP A 427 14.05 6.27 -10.81
C TRP A 427 14.68 7.19 -9.74
N ALA A 428 15.11 8.39 -10.12
CA ALA A 428 15.78 9.31 -9.19
C ALA A 428 14.91 9.75 -8.00
N ASP A 429 13.60 9.84 -8.19
CA ASP A 429 12.57 10.18 -7.18
C ASP A 429 11.85 8.95 -6.60
N GLY A 430 12.25 7.74 -7.03
CA GLY A 430 11.70 6.45 -6.60
C GLY A 430 11.50 5.51 -7.79
N PRO A 431 11.26 4.21 -7.55
CA PRO A 431 10.98 3.29 -8.63
C PRO A 431 9.63 3.59 -9.30
N HIS A 432 9.64 3.66 -10.62
CA HIS A 432 8.47 3.75 -11.47
C HIS A 432 8.33 2.43 -12.23
N THR A 433 7.36 1.62 -11.83
CA THR A 433 7.10 0.31 -12.47
C THR A 433 5.60 0.13 -12.72
N TYR A 434 5.27 -0.74 -13.66
CA TYR A 434 3.94 -1.30 -13.79
C TYR A 434 3.96 -2.75 -13.32
N LEU A 435 3.11 -3.09 -12.35
CA LEU A 435 3.01 -4.37 -11.65
C LEU A 435 4.32 -4.81 -10.93
N GLY A 436 5.33 -3.94 -10.80
CA GLY A 436 6.65 -4.35 -10.32
C GLY A 436 7.41 -5.26 -11.30
N LEU A 437 6.93 -5.41 -12.53
CA LEU A 437 7.45 -6.32 -13.54
C LEU A 437 8.15 -5.60 -14.69
N MET A 438 7.72 -4.40 -15.05
CA MET A 438 8.27 -3.62 -16.16
C MET A 438 8.27 -2.12 -15.84
N SER A 439 8.97 -1.32 -16.66
CA SER A 439 9.02 0.15 -16.55
C SER A 439 8.85 0.79 -17.92
N SER A 440 8.09 1.89 -17.99
CA SER A 440 7.84 2.65 -19.21
C SER A 440 9.13 3.29 -19.73
N GLY A 441 9.38 3.23 -21.03
CA GLY A 441 10.62 3.65 -21.68
C GLY A 441 11.68 2.54 -21.78
N PHE A 442 11.38 1.32 -21.26
CA PHE A 442 12.30 0.18 -21.27
C PHE A 442 11.62 -1.07 -21.87
N PRO A 443 11.45 -1.11 -23.19
CA PRO A 443 10.72 -2.20 -23.85
C PRO A 443 11.38 -3.55 -23.59
N ASN A 444 10.58 -4.60 -23.39
CA ASN A 444 11.06 -5.97 -23.19
C ASN A 444 12.03 -6.16 -22.01
N LEU A 445 12.12 -5.19 -21.10
CA LEU A 445 12.84 -5.31 -19.83
C LEU A 445 11.89 -5.82 -18.76
N PHE A 446 12.14 -7.02 -18.25
CA PHE A 446 11.36 -7.63 -17.18
C PHE A 446 12.16 -7.71 -15.88
N MET A 447 11.45 -7.64 -14.76
CA MET A 447 12.02 -7.74 -13.41
C MET A 447 11.30 -8.84 -12.63
N VAL A 448 12.05 -9.82 -12.12
CA VAL A 448 11.48 -10.80 -11.19
C VAL A 448 11.65 -10.27 -9.77
N THR A 449 10.55 -10.18 -9.03
CA THR A 449 10.50 -9.57 -7.68
C THR A 449 10.99 -8.12 -7.64
N GLY A 450 10.65 -7.37 -8.69
CA GLY A 450 10.99 -5.96 -8.80
C GLY A 450 10.29 -5.08 -7.74
N PRO A 451 10.71 -3.82 -7.59
CA PRO A 451 10.04 -2.90 -6.68
C PRO A 451 8.58 -2.71 -7.07
N GLN A 452 7.73 -2.47 -6.06
CA GLN A 452 6.26 -2.37 -6.21
C GLN A 452 5.57 -3.70 -6.59
N SER A 453 6.24 -4.85 -6.34
CA SER A 453 5.62 -6.17 -6.27
C SER A 453 5.61 -6.68 -4.82
N PRO A 454 4.83 -7.73 -4.46
CA PRO A 454 4.76 -8.25 -3.09
C PRO A 454 6.12 -8.67 -2.52
N SER A 455 6.96 -9.30 -3.34
CA SER A 455 8.36 -9.60 -3.05
C SER A 455 8.61 -9.99 -1.57
N VAL A 456 9.42 -9.22 -0.87
CA VAL A 456 9.92 -9.50 0.50
C VAL A 456 8.85 -9.52 1.60
N LEU A 457 7.63 -9.10 1.33
CA LEU A 457 6.50 -9.17 2.27
C LEU A 457 5.77 -10.51 2.22
N SER A 458 6.13 -11.37 1.28
CA SER A 458 5.53 -12.68 1.04
C SER A 458 6.57 -13.80 1.07
N ASN A 459 6.11 -15.05 0.91
CA ASN A 459 6.97 -16.16 0.55
C ASN A 459 7.55 -15.93 -0.86
N MET A 460 8.86 -15.68 -0.90
CA MET A 460 9.55 -15.35 -2.14
C MET A 460 9.42 -16.44 -3.21
N ALA A 461 9.34 -17.73 -2.85
CA ALA A 461 9.18 -18.81 -3.82
C ALA A 461 7.88 -18.67 -4.61
N VAL A 462 6.75 -18.40 -3.91
CA VAL A 462 5.43 -18.20 -4.54
C VAL A 462 5.41 -16.97 -5.44
N SER A 463 5.99 -15.85 -4.99
CA SER A 463 6.06 -14.63 -5.81
C SER A 463 6.99 -14.79 -7.01
N ILE A 464 8.10 -15.51 -6.87
CA ILE A 464 9.01 -15.80 -7.99
C ILE A 464 8.32 -16.67 -9.05
N GLU A 465 7.65 -17.74 -8.64
CA GLU A 465 6.93 -18.60 -9.57
C GLU A 465 5.87 -17.82 -10.35
N GLN A 466 5.06 -17.01 -9.67
CA GLN A 466 4.04 -16.18 -10.31
C GLN A 466 4.63 -15.18 -11.32
N HIS A 467 5.74 -14.49 -10.97
CA HIS A 467 6.38 -13.56 -11.90
C HIS A 467 6.99 -14.25 -13.10
N VAL A 468 7.66 -15.40 -12.90
CA VAL A 468 8.25 -16.17 -13.99
C VAL A 468 7.18 -16.70 -14.92
N ASP A 469 6.08 -17.23 -14.38
CA ASP A 469 4.95 -17.70 -15.18
C ASP A 469 4.35 -16.56 -16.01
N TRP A 470 4.03 -15.42 -15.36
CA TRP A 470 3.48 -14.26 -16.07
C TRP A 470 4.40 -13.74 -17.19
N ILE A 471 5.72 -13.68 -16.95
CA ILE A 471 6.72 -13.26 -17.96
C ILE A 471 6.74 -14.25 -19.13
N CYS A 472 6.78 -15.55 -18.84
CA CYS A 472 6.81 -16.59 -19.85
C CYS A 472 5.53 -16.62 -20.69
N ASP A 473 4.37 -16.56 -20.03
CA ASP A 473 3.07 -16.55 -20.69
C ASP A 473 2.88 -15.28 -21.53
N THR A 474 3.40 -14.14 -21.07
CA THR A 474 3.45 -12.89 -21.84
C THR A 474 4.32 -13.04 -23.11
N ILE A 475 5.51 -13.63 -22.99
CA ILE A 475 6.38 -13.89 -24.16
C ILE A 475 5.71 -14.82 -25.15
N ASP A 476 5.02 -15.87 -24.70
CA ASP A 476 4.27 -16.77 -25.59
C ASP A 476 3.10 -16.03 -26.25
N HIS A 477 2.34 -15.21 -25.51
CA HIS A 477 1.28 -14.38 -26.08
C HIS A 477 1.79 -13.46 -27.20
N LEU A 478 2.92 -12.79 -26.98
CA LEU A 478 3.53 -11.93 -28.01
C LEU A 478 3.87 -12.75 -29.27
N ARG A 479 4.50 -13.92 -29.11
CA ARG A 479 4.88 -14.80 -30.23
C ARG A 479 3.66 -15.29 -31.01
N GLU A 480 2.61 -15.74 -30.32
CA GLU A 480 1.38 -16.24 -30.92
C GLU A 480 0.63 -15.17 -31.71
N ASN A 481 0.74 -13.89 -31.28
CA ASN A 481 0.06 -12.75 -31.90
C ASN A 481 0.97 -11.93 -32.82
N GLY A 482 2.18 -12.45 -33.20
CA GLY A 482 3.09 -11.77 -34.13
C GLY A 482 3.67 -10.45 -33.57
N LYS A 483 3.61 -10.25 -32.23
CA LYS A 483 4.21 -9.12 -31.55
C LYS A 483 5.64 -9.46 -31.12
N THR A 484 6.48 -8.44 -31.04
CA THR A 484 7.90 -8.60 -30.68
C THR A 484 8.35 -7.68 -29.56
N VAL A 485 7.55 -6.67 -29.23
CA VAL A 485 7.85 -5.67 -28.21
C VAL A 485 6.61 -5.46 -27.33
N ILE A 486 6.84 -5.41 -26.02
CA ILE A 486 5.88 -5.00 -25.00
C ILE A 486 6.50 -3.91 -24.12
N GLU A 487 5.70 -2.91 -23.79
CA GLU A 487 6.13 -1.78 -22.97
C GLU A 487 4.93 -1.22 -22.18
N PRO A 488 5.05 -0.91 -20.87
CA PRO A 488 3.98 -0.26 -20.13
C PRO A 488 3.73 1.16 -20.64
N THR A 489 2.47 1.59 -20.66
CA THR A 489 2.14 3.01 -20.88
C THR A 489 2.54 3.84 -19.64
N VAL A 490 2.83 5.12 -19.85
CA VAL A 490 3.13 6.06 -18.75
C VAL A 490 1.93 6.18 -17.78
N THR A 491 0.71 6.14 -18.34
CA THR A 491 -0.54 6.22 -17.56
C THR A 491 -0.69 5.03 -16.62
N ALA A 492 -0.49 3.81 -17.12
CA ALA A 492 -0.59 2.59 -16.31
C ALA A 492 0.50 2.51 -15.24
N GLU A 493 1.74 2.86 -15.59
CA GLU A 493 2.86 2.93 -14.64
C GLU A 493 2.55 3.92 -13.50
N ALA A 494 2.13 5.14 -13.84
CA ALA A 494 1.78 6.16 -12.84
C ALA A 494 0.62 5.73 -11.95
N GLY A 495 -0.40 5.08 -12.53
CA GLY A 495 -1.53 4.53 -11.78
C GLY A 495 -1.12 3.42 -10.81
N TRP A 496 -0.21 2.53 -11.21
CA TRP A 496 0.31 1.47 -10.35
C TRP A 496 1.19 2.02 -9.21
N VAL A 497 2.06 3.01 -9.48
CA VAL A 497 2.83 3.71 -8.46
C VAL A 497 1.91 4.33 -7.42
N GLN A 498 0.87 5.03 -7.86
CA GLN A 498 -0.12 5.63 -6.96
C GLN A 498 -0.84 4.56 -6.14
N HIS A 499 -1.37 3.51 -6.77
CA HIS A 499 -2.04 2.40 -6.10
C HIS A 499 -1.16 1.73 -5.01
N THR A 500 0.14 1.55 -5.30
CA THR A 500 1.08 0.99 -4.32
C THR A 500 1.26 1.93 -3.12
N ASN A 501 1.31 3.23 -3.34
CA ASN A 501 1.37 4.23 -2.26
C ASN A 501 0.06 4.27 -1.47
N ASP A 502 -1.10 4.26 -2.13
CA ASP A 502 -2.41 4.26 -1.48
C ASP A 502 -2.56 3.06 -0.53
N TYR A 503 -2.09 1.86 -0.94
CA TYR A 503 -2.04 0.69 -0.06
C TYR A 503 -1.09 0.87 1.13
N ALA A 504 0.05 1.53 0.94
CA ALA A 504 0.97 1.78 2.05
C ALA A 504 0.39 2.79 3.04
N ASP A 505 -0.32 3.81 2.57
CA ASP A 505 -0.85 4.91 3.37
C ASP A 505 -1.96 4.48 4.33
N ILE A 506 -2.72 3.43 4.01
CA ILE A 506 -3.68 2.81 4.95
C ILE A 506 -3.01 1.90 5.98
N THR A 507 -1.68 1.81 6.00
CA THR A 507 -0.90 1.00 6.93
C THR A 507 0.06 1.85 7.77
N LEU A 508 0.73 1.21 8.72
CA LEU A 508 1.75 1.85 9.56
C LEU A 508 3.15 1.86 8.91
N PHE A 509 3.34 1.33 7.70
CA PHE A 509 4.66 1.30 7.04
C PHE A 509 5.27 2.69 6.85
N PRO A 510 4.52 3.75 6.45
CA PRO A 510 5.07 5.10 6.29
C PRO A 510 5.68 5.70 7.55
N GLU A 511 5.31 5.22 8.74
CA GLU A 511 5.83 5.74 10.00
C GLU A 511 7.27 5.27 10.30
N ALA A 512 7.74 4.22 9.64
CA ALA A 512 9.04 3.63 9.93
C ALA A 512 10.15 4.12 8.98
N ASN A 513 11.32 4.42 9.54
CA ASN A 513 12.53 4.54 8.75
C ASN A 513 13.11 3.14 8.49
N SER A 514 12.51 2.43 7.53
CA SER A 514 12.87 1.07 7.15
C SER A 514 13.37 1.00 5.71
N TRP A 515 14.00 -0.12 5.36
CA TRP A 515 14.37 -0.40 3.98
C TRP A 515 13.16 -0.67 3.07
N TYR A 516 12.00 -0.98 3.62
CA TYR A 516 10.73 -1.02 2.89
C TYR A 516 10.34 0.35 2.32
N MET A 517 10.80 1.42 3.01
CA MET A 517 10.57 2.82 2.63
C MET A 517 11.80 3.48 1.99
N GLY A 518 12.82 2.71 1.54
CA GLY A 518 14.06 3.27 1.02
C GLY A 518 14.93 4.02 2.04
N ALA A 519 14.47 4.16 3.29
CA ALA A 519 15.06 5.04 4.30
C ALA A 519 16.35 4.51 4.95
N ASN A 520 16.87 3.38 4.51
CA ASN A 520 18.08 2.76 5.03
C ASN A 520 19.36 3.13 4.24
N VAL A 521 19.23 3.80 3.11
CA VAL A 521 20.34 4.26 2.26
C VAL A 521 20.32 5.79 2.22
N PRO A 522 21.40 6.49 2.63
CA PRO A 522 21.48 7.94 2.54
C PRO A 522 21.27 8.44 1.10
N GLY A 523 20.40 9.45 0.94
CA GLY A 523 20.11 10.05 -0.37
C GLY A 523 19.12 9.27 -1.24
N LYS A 524 18.72 8.05 -0.87
CA LYS A 524 17.66 7.31 -1.56
C LYS A 524 16.29 7.93 -1.26
N PRO A 525 15.39 8.09 -2.25
CA PRO A 525 14.04 8.59 -2.02
C PRO A 525 13.28 7.76 -0.99
N ARG A 526 12.52 8.44 -0.14
CA ARG A 526 11.70 7.78 0.88
C ARG A 526 10.32 7.52 0.31
N VAL A 527 10.17 6.36 -0.33
CA VAL A 527 8.93 5.87 -0.95
C VAL A 527 8.73 4.41 -0.58
N VAL A 528 7.49 3.91 -0.64
CA VAL A 528 7.24 2.48 -0.44
C VAL A 528 7.85 1.70 -1.60
N LEU A 529 8.62 0.65 -1.26
CA LEU A 529 9.31 -0.16 -2.27
C LEU A 529 8.59 -1.48 -2.57
N PRO A 530 8.04 -2.26 -1.59
CA PRO A 530 7.23 -3.44 -1.89
C PRO A 530 5.73 -3.09 -1.99
N TYR A 531 4.98 -3.86 -2.77
CA TYR A 531 3.52 -3.82 -2.74
C TYR A 531 3.00 -4.48 -1.45
N VAL A 532 2.18 -3.78 -0.68
CA VAL A 532 1.71 -4.23 0.64
C VAL A 532 0.31 -4.86 0.62
N GLY A 533 -0.37 -4.87 -0.52
CA GLY A 533 -1.74 -5.37 -0.67
C GLY A 533 -1.92 -6.89 -0.63
N GLY A 534 -0.82 -7.66 -0.58
CA GLY A 534 -0.85 -9.13 -0.55
C GLY A 534 -0.63 -9.80 -1.91
N VAL A 535 -0.26 -11.09 -1.89
CA VAL A 535 0.03 -11.87 -3.10
C VAL A 535 -1.24 -12.21 -3.87
N ASP A 536 -2.30 -12.53 -3.15
CA ASP A 536 -3.63 -12.86 -3.66
C ASP A 536 -4.20 -11.72 -4.56
N ARG A 537 -4.30 -10.52 -4.02
CA ARG A 537 -4.77 -9.33 -4.78
C ARG A 537 -3.83 -8.95 -5.91
N TYR A 538 -2.52 -9.06 -5.68
CA TYR A 538 -1.54 -8.80 -6.72
C TYR A 538 -1.70 -9.78 -7.90
N ARG A 539 -1.91 -11.08 -7.61
CA ARG A 539 -2.16 -12.10 -8.63
C ARG A 539 -3.45 -11.79 -9.41
N GLN A 540 -4.55 -11.52 -8.71
CA GLN A 540 -5.82 -11.12 -9.34
C GLN A 540 -5.64 -9.90 -10.26
N THR A 541 -4.86 -8.91 -9.83
CA THR A 541 -4.57 -7.72 -10.65
C THR A 541 -3.77 -8.09 -11.90
N CYS A 542 -2.74 -8.93 -11.79
CA CYS A 542 -1.96 -9.38 -12.93
C CYS A 542 -2.81 -10.19 -13.93
N ASP A 543 -3.68 -11.06 -13.41
CA ASP A 543 -4.60 -11.87 -14.23
C ASP A 543 -5.62 -10.96 -14.95
N ALA A 544 -6.21 -9.99 -14.25
CA ALA A 544 -7.14 -9.02 -14.82
C ALA A 544 -6.51 -8.13 -15.92
N VAL A 545 -5.23 -7.78 -15.80
CA VAL A 545 -4.49 -7.08 -16.85
C VAL A 545 -4.43 -7.91 -18.14
N VAL A 546 -4.13 -9.20 -18.01
CA VAL A 546 -4.09 -10.13 -19.16
C VAL A 546 -5.48 -10.34 -19.75
N GLU A 547 -6.51 -10.59 -18.91
CA GLU A 547 -7.90 -10.79 -19.34
C GLU A 547 -8.47 -9.57 -20.09
N GLN A 548 -8.02 -8.36 -19.76
CA GLN A 548 -8.37 -7.13 -20.44
C GLN A 548 -7.45 -6.80 -21.65
N GLY A 549 -6.80 -7.81 -22.21
CA GLY A 549 -5.95 -7.65 -23.41
C GLY A 549 -4.66 -6.87 -23.13
N TYR A 550 -3.99 -7.15 -22.01
CA TYR A 550 -2.80 -6.43 -21.55
C TYR A 550 -3.07 -4.94 -21.29
N LEU A 551 -4.13 -4.66 -20.53
CA LEU A 551 -4.45 -3.30 -20.13
C LEU A 551 -3.22 -2.59 -19.53
N GLY A 552 -2.93 -1.39 -20.03
CA GLY A 552 -1.78 -0.59 -19.63
C GLY A 552 -0.50 -0.90 -20.37
N PHE A 553 -0.56 -1.69 -21.46
CA PHE A 553 0.60 -2.01 -22.29
C PHE A 553 0.43 -1.56 -23.75
N GLU A 554 1.57 -1.28 -24.38
CA GLU A 554 1.73 -1.18 -25.83
C GLU A 554 2.38 -2.46 -26.35
N LEU A 555 1.73 -3.16 -27.29
CA LEU A 555 2.24 -4.35 -27.96
C LEU A 555 2.57 -4.03 -29.42
N SER A 556 3.84 -4.14 -29.81
CA SER A 556 4.30 -3.79 -31.17
C SER A 556 4.85 -4.99 -31.93
N GLY A 557 4.64 -5.03 -33.25
CA GLY A 557 5.13 -6.04 -34.17
C GLY A 557 5.15 -5.54 -35.62
N ASP A 558 5.41 -6.45 -36.57
CA ASP A 558 5.43 -6.11 -38.00
C ASP A 558 4.05 -5.67 -38.52
N ASP A 559 2.97 -6.04 -37.84
CA ASP A 559 1.57 -5.66 -38.14
C ASP A 559 1.14 -4.31 -37.54
N GLY A 560 2.02 -3.64 -36.81
CA GLY A 560 1.77 -2.37 -36.11
C GLY A 560 1.75 -2.46 -34.62
N THR A 561 1.37 -1.35 -33.98
CA THR A 561 1.27 -1.21 -32.52
C THR A 561 -0.18 -1.25 -32.08
N GLU A 562 -0.46 -2.06 -31.08
CA GLU A 562 -1.72 -2.12 -30.36
C GLU A 562 -1.50 -1.53 -28.96
N VAL A 563 -2.37 -0.62 -28.54
CA VAL A 563 -2.27 0.08 -27.25
C VAL A 563 -3.57 -0.14 -26.50
N THR A 564 -3.48 -0.76 -25.35
CA THR A 564 -4.61 -0.87 -24.41
C THR A 564 -4.31 0.00 -23.20
N ASP A 565 -4.40 1.34 -23.38
CA ASP A 565 -4.09 2.29 -22.29
C ASP A 565 -5.19 2.30 -21.23
N GLY A 566 -4.78 2.46 -19.98
CA GLY A 566 -5.69 2.54 -18.82
C GLY A 566 -5.00 2.23 -17.51
N VAL A 567 -5.76 2.41 -16.43
CA VAL A 567 -5.33 2.13 -15.05
C VAL A 567 -6.17 0.98 -14.50
N ILE A 568 -5.52 -0.12 -14.09
CA ILE A 568 -6.21 -1.33 -13.62
C ILE A 568 -6.84 -1.14 -12.23
N CYS A 569 -6.15 -0.45 -11.33
CA CYS A 569 -6.59 -0.23 -9.95
C CYS A 569 -6.97 1.24 -9.77
N ARG A 570 -8.25 1.57 -9.96
CA ARG A 570 -8.74 2.95 -9.91
C ARG A 570 -9.42 3.29 -8.58
N VAL A 571 -10.03 2.30 -7.93
CA VAL A 571 -10.72 2.48 -6.64
C VAL A 571 -9.71 2.46 -5.50
N GLN A 572 -9.94 3.26 -4.44
CA GLN A 572 -9.08 3.26 -3.25
C GLN A 572 -9.06 1.87 -2.59
N PRO A 573 -7.91 1.44 -2.02
CA PRO A 573 -7.75 0.07 -1.51
C PRO A 573 -8.77 -0.36 -0.45
N ASP A 574 -9.05 0.51 0.51
CA ASP A 574 -10.02 0.23 1.58
C ASP A 574 -11.46 0.22 1.07
N VAL A 575 -11.75 1.04 0.05
CA VAL A 575 -13.05 1.01 -0.67
C VAL A 575 -13.19 -0.29 -1.46
N ALA A 576 -12.13 -0.75 -2.14
CA ALA A 576 -12.15 -2.02 -2.87
C ALA A 576 -12.41 -3.21 -1.93
N ILE A 577 -11.74 -3.26 -0.78
CA ILE A 577 -11.98 -4.26 0.27
C ILE A 577 -13.43 -4.24 0.76
N MET A 578 -13.98 -3.04 0.97
CA MET A 578 -15.37 -2.89 1.40
C MET A 578 -16.36 -3.40 0.32
N LEU A 579 -16.12 -3.08 -0.95
CA LEU A 579 -16.96 -3.54 -2.05
C LEU A 579 -16.93 -5.07 -2.18
N GLU A 580 -15.77 -5.71 -2.06
CA GLU A 580 -15.62 -7.17 -2.05
C GLU A 580 -16.43 -7.80 -0.90
N LEU A 581 -16.30 -7.25 0.32
CA LEU A 581 -17.07 -7.72 1.47
C LEU A 581 -18.59 -7.59 1.28
N MET A 582 -19.04 -6.49 0.68
CA MET A 582 -20.48 -6.28 0.39
C MET A 582 -21.00 -7.28 -0.64
N ASP A 583 -20.20 -7.62 -1.65
CA ASP A 583 -20.55 -8.64 -2.65
C ASP A 583 -20.63 -10.04 -2.01
N GLU A 584 -19.67 -10.41 -1.17
CA GLU A 584 -19.64 -11.67 -0.42
C GLU A 584 -20.86 -11.85 0.50
N LEU A 585 -21.34 -10.75 1.12
CA LEU A 585 -22.56 -10.78 1.95
C LEU A 585 -23.82 -11.07 1.15
N GLY A 586 -23.80 -10.85 -0.17
CA GLY A 586 -24.91 -11.16 -1.07
C GLY A 586 -26.24 -10.50 -0.69
N LEU A 587 -26.17 -9.26 -0.15
CA LEU A 587 -27.36 -8.55 0.31
C LEU A 587 -28.26 -8.15 -0.87
N PRO A 588 -29.57 -8.24 -0.73
CA PRO A 588 -30.49 -7.82 -1.80
C PRO A 588 -30.40 -6.31 -2.03
N SER A 589 -30.55 -5.86 -3.28
CA SER A 589 -30.50 -4.44 -3.62
C SER A 589 -31.71 -3.68 -3.08
N MET A 590 -31.47 -2.52 -2.46
CA MET A 590 -32.52 -1.70 -1.80
C MET A 590 -33.61 -1.21 -2.77
N ASP A 591 -33.32 -1.02 -4.05
CA ASP A 591 -34.28 -0.63 -5.07
C ASP A 591 -35.37 -1.70 -5.34
N THR A 592 -35.13 -2.94 -4.87
CA THR A 592 -36.09 -4.05 -4.94
C THR A 592 -36.98 -4.16 -3.69
N MET A 593 -36.74 -3.33 -2.66
CA MET A 593 -37.41 -3.39 -1.36
C MET A 593 -38.56 -2.38 -1.23
N SER A 594 -39.41 -2.60 -0.23
CA SER A 594 -40.30 -1.54 0.24
C SER A 594 -39.50 -0.46 0.98
N PRO A 595 -39.98 0.80 1.07
CA PRO A 595 -39.28 1.84 1.86
C PRO A 595 -39.04 1.44 3.32
N ASP A 596 -39.96 0.73 3.94
CA ASP A 596 -39.82 0.27 5.34
C ASP A 596 -38.72 -0.79 5.49
N ASP A 597 -38.63 -1.76 4.55
CA ASP A 597 -37.57 -2.78 4.56
C ASP A 597 -36.22 -2.16 4.27
N ALA A 598 -36.13 -1.21 3.34
CA ALA A 598 -34.90 -0.49 3.00
C ALA A 598 -34.38 0.35 4.19
N ARG A 599 -35.27 1.02 4.92
CA ARG A 599 -34.97 1.76 6.17
C ARG A 599 -34.40 0.80 7.23
N ALA A 600 -35.08 -0.33 7.48
CA ALA A 600 -34.64 -1.31 8.46
C ALA A 600 -33.24 -1.88 8.13
N MET A 601 -32.97 -2.15 6.86
CA MET A 601 -31.67 -2.59 6.41
C MET A 601 -30.61 -1.51 6.60
N SER A 602 -30.88 -0.26 6.20
CA SER A 602 -29.97 0.88 6.37
C SER A 602 -29.63 1.13 7.84
N GLU A 603 -30.62 1.07 8.75
CA GLU A 603 -30.42 1.19 10.19
C GLU A 603 -29.55 0.05 10.75
N ALA A 604 -29.77 -1.19 10.31
CA ALA A 604 -28.99 -2.35 10.73
C ALA A 604 -27.51 -2.26 10.30
N MET A 605 -27.25 -1.74 9.11
CA MET A 605 -25.89 -1.48 8.61
C MET A 605 -25.23 -0.33 9.41
N GLY A 606 -25.95 0.77 9.61
CA GLY A 606 -25.46 1.92 10.37
C GLY A 606 -25.10 1.59 11.82
N ALA A 607 -25.84 0.69 12.46
CA ALA A 607 -25.57 0.23 13.83
C ALA A 607 -24.22 -0.51 13.99
N GLN A 608 -23.64 -0.99 12.90
CA GLN A 608 -22.33 -1.67 12.90
C GLN A 608 -21.17 -0.70 12.60
N SER A 609 -21.48 0.55 12.22
CA SER A 609 -20.44 1.53 11.90
C SER A 609 -19.64 1.93 13.14
N PRO A 610 -18.31 2.16 13.00
CA PRO A 610 -17.51 2.68 14.10
C PRO A 610 -18.07 4.01 14.63
N PRO A 611 -17.97 4.27 15.95
CA PRO A 611 -18.34 5.55 16.49
C PRO A 611 -17.41 6.66 15.98
N GLY A 612 -17.96 7.86 15.76
CA GLY A 612 -17.15 9.04 15.45
C GLY A 612 -16.31 9.53 16.64
N PRO A 613 -15.46 10.55 16.45
CA PRO A 613 -14.63 11.11 17.53
C PRO A 613 -15.50 11.68 18.68
N GLU A 614 -14.90 11.77 19.86
CA GLU A 614 -15.54 12.43 21.00
C GLU A 614 -15.62 13.95 20.77
N VAL A 615 -16.78 14.54 21.07
CA VAL A 615 -17.03 15.98 21.02
C VAL A 615 -17.40 16.49 22.40
N GLY A 616 -17.45 17.81 22.60
CA GLY A 616 -17.71 18.42 23.90
C GLY A 616 -19.08 18.05 24.49
N GLU A 617 -20.12 18.04 23.66
CA GLU A 617 -21.50 17.71 24.09
C GLU A 617 -22.34 17.26 22.88
N VAL A 618 -23.23 16.30 23.11
CA VAL A 618 -24.28 15.91 22.16
C VAL A 618 -25.63 16.07 22.80
N VAL A 619 -26.56 16.79 22.13
CA VAL A 619 -27.91 17.09 22.65
C VAL A 619 -28.94 16.78 21.60
N ASP A 620 -29.95 15.95 21.94
CA ASP A 620 -31.14 15.73 21.13
C ASP A 620 -32.24 16.73 21.49
N GLY A 621 -32.98 17.20 20.48
CA GLY A 621 -34.06 18.15 20.65
C GLY A 621 -35.02 18.15 19.51
N THR A 622 -36.02 19.05 19.57
CA THR A 622 -36.99 19.24 18.49
C THR A 622 -37.10 20.70 18.07
N LEU A 623 -37.40 20.94 16.82
CA LEU A 623 -37.64 22.26 16.25
C LEU A 623 -38.89 22.22 15.35
N PRO A 624 -39.56 23.37 15.09
CA PRO A 624 -40.75 23.39 14.25
C PRO A 624 -40.39 23.26 12.76
N GLY A 625 -41.03 22.32 12.07
CA GLY A 625 -41.02 22.20 10.61
C GLY A 625 -41.94 23.19 9.91
N ALA A 626 -41.94 23.13 8.57
CA ALA A 626 -42.69 24.08 7.71
C ALA A 626 -44.21 24.10 7.94
N ASP A 627 -44.82 22.97 8.22
CA ASP A 627 -46.25 22.84 8.46
C ASP A 627 -46.65 22.89 9.95
N GLY A 628 -45.66 23.28 10.83
CA GLY A 628 -45.88 23.30 12.27
C GLY A 628 -45.75 21.92 12.93
N ASN A 629 -45.24 20.95 12.22
CA ASN A 629 -44.81 19.65 12.74
C ASN A 629 -43.53 19.78 13.53
N ASP A 630 -43.25 18.87 14.45
CA ASP A 630 -41.98 18.77 15.14
C ASP A 630 -40.97 18.00 14.27
N LEU A 631 -39.77 18.52 14.12
CA LEU A 631 -38.61 17.86 13.53
C LEU A 631 -37.57 17.55 14.62
N ASP A 632 -37.14 16.32 14.69
CA ASP A 632 -36.06 15.96 15.59
C ASP A 632 -34.73 16.51 15.09
N TYR A 633 -33.84 16.89 15.99
CA TYR A 633 -32.47 17.26 15.67
C TYR A 633 -31.47 16.68 16.68
N ARG A 634 -30.23 16.50 16.22
CA ARG A 634 -29.09 16.22 17.07
C ARG A 634 -28.02 17.30 16.91
N LEU A 635 -27.65 17.93 18.04
CA LEU A 635 -26.66 18.99 18.12
C LEU A 635 -25.34 18.41 18.64
N TYR A 636 -24.23 18.72 17.96
CA TYR A 636 -22.85 18.38 18.32
C TYR A 636 -22.10 19.67 18.64
N ARG A 637 -21.57 19.76 19.86
CA ARG A 637 -20.85 20.94 20.34
C ARG A 637 -19.36 20.67 20.45
N PRO A 638 -18.47 21.56 19.94
CA PRO A 638 -17.02 21.43 20.14
C PRO A 638 -16.63 21.35 21.62
N ALA A 639 -15.49 20.70 21.93
CA ALA A 639 -14.97 20.62 23.29
C ALA A 639 -14.39 21.96 23.80
N THR A 640 -14.14 22.92 22.90
CA THR A 640 -13.66 24.28 23.22
C THR A 640 -14.80 25.13 23.83
N PRO A 641 -14.46 26.11 24.69
CA PRO A 641 -15.50 27.04 25.20
C PRO A 641 -16.14 27.87 24.09
N GLY A 642 -17.50 27.91 24.09
CA GLY A 642 -18.27 28.72 23.12
C GLY A 642 -18.38 30.22 23.43
N PRO A 643 -19.19 31.01 22.66
CA PRO A 643 -20.07 30.52 21.60
C PRO A 643 -19.36 30.17 20.31
N HIS A 644 -19.95 29.23 19.52
CA HIS A 644 -19.36 28.71 18.28
C HIS A 644 -20.16 29.13 17.04
N PRO A 645 -19.54 29.21 15.85
CA PRO A 645 -20.29 29.20 14.60
C PRO A 645 -21.12 27.92 14.49
N VAL A 646 -22.19 27.91 13.68
CA VAL A 646 -23.10 26.77 13.54
C VAL A 646 -23.28 26.35 12.08
N ALA A 647 -23.35 25.07 11.83
CA ALA A 647 -23.78 24.47 10.56
C ALA A 647 -25.08 23.69 10.76
N ALA A 648 -26.10 24.00 9.99
CA ALA A 648 -27.26 23.15 9.84
C ALA A 648 -26.92 22.03 8.84
N TYR A 649 -26.94 20.79 9.31
CA TYR A 649 -26.58 19.62 8.53
C TYR A 649 -27.83 18.81 8.17
N PHE A 650 -27.90 18.35 6.92
CA PHE A 650 -28.95 17.48 6.41
C PHE A 650 -28.33 16.14 6.00
N HIS A 651 -28.84 15.04 6.57
CA HIS A 651 -28.31 13.69 6.33
C HIS A 651 -28.62 13.17 4.91
N GLY A 652 -27.83 12.17 4.48
CA GLY A 652 -28.06 11.46 3.23
C GLY A 652 -29.23 10.48 3.31
N GLY A 653 -29.45 9.69 2.22
CA GLY A 653 -30.46 8.65 2.18
C GLY A 653 -31.56 8.85 1.15
N GLY A 654 -31.32 9.61 0.07
CA GLY A 654 -32.25 9.73 -1.06
C GLY A 654 -33.61 10.28 -0.70
N TRP A 655 -33.76 11.13 0.32
CA TRP A 655 -34.98 11.66 0.90
C TRP A 655 -35.96 10.61 1.47
N VAL A 656 -35.57 9.32 1.50
CA VAL A 656 -36.39 8.18 1.90
C VAL A 656 -35.83 7.51 3.16
N LEU A 657 -34.54 7.44 3.27
CA LEU A 657 -33.77 6.74 4.31
C LEU A 657 -33.13 7.73 5.28
N GLY A 658 -32.69 7.23 6.42
CA GLY A 658 -31.90 7.99 7.38
C GLY A 658 -32.75 8.68 8.46
N ASN A 659 -32.04 9.40 9.35
CA ASN A 659 -32.58 10.24 10.41
C ASN A 659 -31.48 11.16 10.96
N ALA A 660 -31.76 12.00 11.95
CA ALA A 660 -30.77 12.93 12.55
C ALA A 660 -29.51 12.26 13.09
N THR A 661 -29.48 10.94 13.27
CA THR A 661 -28.36 10.19 13.81
C THR A 661 -27.61 9.35 12.78
N SER A 662 -28.11 9.25 11.56
CA SER A 662 -27.52 8.37 10.52
C SER A 662 -26.07 8.73 10.19
N ASP A 663 -25.75 10.03 10.19
CA ASP A 663 -24.40 10.54 9.90
C ASP A 663 -23.67 11.02 11.18
N ASP A 664 -23.97 10.39 12.35
CA ASP A 664 -23.39 10.79 13.65
C ASP A 664 -21.86 10.86 13.62
N ALA A 665 -21.21 9.87 13.04
CA ALA A 665 -19.74 9.83 12.94
C ALA A 665 -19.18 10.99 12.10
N LEU A 666 -19.80 11.33 10.97
CA LEU A 666 -19.37 12.45 10.12
C LEU A 666 -19.66 13.80 10.80
N CYS A 667 -20.81 13.96 11.45
CA CYS A 667 -21.16 15.20 12.18
C CYS A 667 -20.18 15.45 13.33
N ARG A 668 -19.75 14.41 14.05
CA ARG A 668 -18.72 14.49 15.09
C ARG A 668 -17.37 14.86 14.50
N ASP A 669 -16.95 14.22 13.42
CA ASP A 669 -15.66 14.48 12.75
C ASP A 669 -15.58 15.92 12.23
N LEU A 670 -16.65 16.41 11.60
CA LEU A 670 -16.76 17.81 11.17
C LEU A 670 -16.73 18.77 12.36
N CYS A 671 -17.45 18.49 13.45
CA CYS A 671 -17.50 19.31 14.64
C CYS A 671 -16.11 19.41 15.33
N ASP A 672 -15.47 18.26 15.54
CA ASP A 672 -14.16 18.17 16.20
C ASP A 672 -13.06 18.89 15.39
N ARG A 673 -12.96 18.60 14.10
CA ARG A 673 -11.91 19.16 13.23
C ARG A 673 -12.10 20.63 12.94
N SER A 674 -13.36 21.08 12.71
CA SER A 674 -13.62 22.47 12.31
C SER A 674 -13.76 23.45 13.48
N GLY A 675 -14.11 22.93 14.68
CA GLY A 675 -14.52 23.78 15.82
C GLY A 675 -15.87 24.46 15.60
N VAL A 676 -16.67 24.03 14.62
CA VAL A 676 -18.01 24.53 14.31
C VAL A 676 -19.05 23.60 14.95
N MET A 677 -20.05 24.15 15.57
CA MET A 677 -21.18 23.39 16.08
C MET A 677 -22.03 22.85 14.90
N VAL A 678 -22.38 21.57 14.94
CA VAL A 678 -23.18 20.92 13.89
C VAL A 678 -24.55 20.57 14.45
N ILE A 679 -25.62 20.87 13.71
CA ILE A 679 -27.00 20.51 14.05
C ILE A 679 -27.56 19.66 12.90
N SER A 680 -27.62 18.35 13.10
CA SER A 680 -28.22 17.41 12.15
C SER A 680 -29.75 17.40 12.33
N VAL A 681 -30.47 17.64 11.25
CA VAL A 681 -31.94 17.80 11.24
C VAL A 681 -32.60 16.60 10.55
N ASP A 682 -33.60 16.02 11.21
CA ASP A 682 -34.43 14.94 10.68
C ASP A 682 -35.63 15.54 9.92
N TYR A 683 -35.46 15.81 8.63
CA TYR A 683 -36.47 16.34 7.75
C TYR A 683 -37.48 15.23 7.37
N ARG A 684 -38.71 15.60 7.02
CA ARG A 684 -39.75 14.62 6.60
C ARG A 684 -39.36 13.84 5.36
N HIS A 685 -39.53 12.52 5.41
CA HIS A 685 -39.17 11.59 4.36
C HIS A 685 -40.31 11.22 3.42
N ALA A 686 -39.94 10.92 2.18
CA ALA A 686 -40.81 10.26 1.21
C ALA A 686 -40.85 8.73 1.50
N PRO A 687 -41.90 8.03 1.08
CA PRO A 687 -43.10 8.53 0.33
C PRO A 687 -44.18 9.20 1.19
N GLU A 688 -44.06 9.21 2.53
CA GLU A 688 -45.07 9.74 3.46
C GLU A 688 -45.21 11.25 3.29
N ALA A 689 -44.10 11.96 3.05
CA ALA A 689 -44.04 13.39 2.80
C ALA A 689 -43.21 13.67 1.54
N ARG A 690 -43.86 13.61 0.38
CA ARG A 690 -43.19 13.85 -0.90
C ARG A 690 -42.80 15.31 -1.08
N PHE A 691 -41.95 15.58 -2.08
CA PHE A 691 -41.63 16.92 -2.53
C PHE A 691 -42.85 17.85 -2.57
N PRO A 692 -42.80 19.08 -2.01
CA PRO A 692 -41.57 19.79 -1.53
C PRO A 692 -41.35 19.71 0.00
N ALA A 693 -41.86 18.74 0.73
CA ALA A 693 -41.82 18.69 2.20
C ALA A 693 -40.36 18.81 2.77
N ALA A 694 -39.39 18.05 2.26
CA ALA A 694 -38.02 18.06 2.76
C ALA A 694 -37.32 19.43 2.60
N PRO A 695 -37.28 20.09 1.42
CA PRO A 695 -36.68 21.43 1.29
C PRO A 695 -37.49 22.53 2.06
N ASP A 696 -38.77 22.35 2.29
CA ASP A 696 -39.59 23.27 3.11
C ASP A 696 -39.18 23.15 4.60
N ASP A 697 -39.03 21.93 5.11
CA ASP A 697 -38.53 21.65 6.46
C ASP A 697 -37.10 22.15 6.64
N GLY A 698 -36.20 21.91 5.65
CA GLY A 698 -34.84 22.43 5.68
C GLY A 698 -34.74 23.94 5.82
N PHE A 699 -35.58 24.67 5.08
CA PHE A 699 -35.64 26.13 5.19
C PHE A 699 -36.25 26.60 6.52
N ALA A 700 -37.27 25.93 7.05
CA ALA A 700 -37.83 26.21 8.35
C ALA A 700 -36.82 25.98 9.48
N ALA A 701 -36.08 24.86 9.42
CA ALA A 701 -35.05 24.51 10.38
C ALA A 701 -33.92 25.56 10.42
N VAL A 702 -33.39 25.95 9.24
CA VAL A 702 -32.32 26.98 9.13
C VAL A 702 -32.81 28.34 9.66
N SER A 703 -34.03 28.71 9.38
CA SER A 703 -34.64 29.95 9.91
C SER A 703 -34.76 29.89 11.43
N TRP A 704 -35.26 28.80 11.99
CA TRP A 704 -35.36 28.61 13.43
C TRP A 704 -33.99 28.62 14.12
N ILE A 705 -32.95 27.93 13.56
CA ILE A 705 -31.60 27.92 14.09
C ILE A 705 -31.02 29.35 14.14
N ALA A 706 -31.24 30.14 13.09
CA ALA A 706 -30.79 31.55 13.06
C ALA A 706 -31.44 32.41 14.14
N ASP A 707 -32.74 32.25 14.37
CA ASP A 707 -33.53 33.02 15.35
C ASP A 707 -33.22 32.61 16.79
N HIS A 708 -32.78 31.35 17.04
CA HIS A 708 -32.45 30.81 18.38
C HIS A 708 -30.94 30.63 18.60
N ALA A 709 -30.09 31.28 17.78
CA ALA A 709 -28.63 31.10 17.82
C ALA A 709 -28.03 31.29 19.23
N GLU A 710 -28.44 32.36 19.94
CA GLU A 710 -27.93 32.64 21.30
C GLU A 710 -28.36 31.53 22.30
N GLU A 711 -29.61 31.01 22.20
CA GLU A 711 -30.12 29.94 23.06
C GLU A 711 -29.40 28.64 22.84
N LEU A 712 -29.03 28.36 21.59
CA LEU A 712 -28.24 27.21 21.20
C LEU A 712 -26.76 27.32 21.56
N GLY A 713 -26.28 28.49 21.98
CA GLY A 713 -24.85 28.78 22.22
C GLY A 713 -24.06 29.03 20.94
N ALA A 714 -24.75 29.37 19.85
CA ALA A 714 -24.15 29.76 18.58
C ALA A 714 -23.87 31.25 18.49
N VAL A 715 -22.95 31.65 17.61
CA VAL A 715 -22.67 33.04 17.29
C VAL A 715 -23.72 33.54 16.31
N PRO A 716 -24.55 34.55 16.68
CA PRO A 716 -25.58 35.09 15.79
C PRO A 716 -25.01 35.56 14.47
N GLY A 717 -25.66 35.17 13.35
CA GLY A 717 -25.26 35.49 11.99
C GLY A 717 -24.05 34.73 11.44
N GLN A 718 -23.50 33.76 12.20
CA GLN A 718 -22.49 32.80 11.72
C GLN A 718 -23.14 31.42 11.53
N LEU A 719 -23.88 31.28 10.45
CA LEU A 719 -24.62 30.08 10.09
C LEU A 719 -24.21 29.61 8.69
N ALA A 720 -23.84 28.34 8.57
CA ALA A 720 -23.62 27.63 7.31
C ALA A 720 -24.67 26.54 7.12
N VAL A 721 -24.78 26.04 5.90
CA VAL A 721 -25.57 24.83 5.58
C VAL A 721 -24.62 23.75 5.09
N ALA A 722 -24.89 22.50 5.45
CA ALA A 722 -24.09 21.34 5.09
C ALA A 722 -24.98 20.13 4.84
N GLY A 723 -24.51 19.18 4.06
CA GLY A 723 -25.21 17.91 3.89
C GLY A 723 -24.50 16.95 2.96
N TRP A 724 -25.00 15.73 2.95
CA TRP A 724 -24.53 14.63 2.12
C TRP A 724 -25.65 14.14 1.20
N SER A 725 -25.34 13.87 -0.10
CA SER A 725 -26.29 13.26 -1.06
C SER A 725 -27.60 14.07 -1.17
N ALA A 726 -28.74 13.49 -0.85
CA ALA A 726 -30.05 14.16 -0.76
C ALA A 726 -30.04 15.31 0.25
N GLY A 727 -29.28 15.18 1.35
CA GLY A 727 -29.13 16.28 2.33
C GLY A 727 -28.33 17.44 1.76
N ALA A 728 -27.33 17.20 0.91
CA ALA A 728 -26.60 18.23 0.18
C ALA A 728 -27.50 18.95 -0.85
N ASN A 729 -28.45 18.21 -1.47
CA ASN A 729 -29.51 18.81 -2.27
C ASN A 729 -30.31 19.82 -1.44
N ILE A 730 -30.82 19.41 -0.27
CA ILE A 730 -31.59 20.29 0.64
C ILE A 730 -30.74 21.49 1.03
N ALA A 731 -29.47 21.33 1.39
CA ALA A 731 -28.57 22.44 1.76
C ALA A 731 -28.39 23.46 0.63
N ALA A 732 -28.20 23.00 -0.62
CA ALA A 732 -28.11 23.85 -1.80
C ALA A 732 -29.42 24.63 -2.05
N VAL A 733 -30.58 23.96 -1.95
CA VAL A 733 -31.92 24.56 -2.12
C VAL A 733 -32.18 25.60 -1.02
N VAL A 734 -31.86 25.28 0.21
CA VAL A 734 -32.02 26.21 1.35
C VAL A 734 -31.17 27.47 1.17
N ALA A 735 -29.93 27.34 0.66
CA ALA A 735 -29.08 28.49 0.36
C ALA A 735 -29.67 29.37 -0.74
N GLN A 736 -30.26 28.80 -1.79
CA GLN A 736 -30.97 29.53 -2.83
C GLN A 736 -32.22 30.24 -2.27
N ARG A 737 -33.08 29.56 -1.50
CA ARG A 737 -34.27 30.13 -0.89
C ARG A 737 -33.97 31.25 0.10
N ALA A 738 -32.91 31.08 0.92
CA ALA A 738 -32.50 32.13 1.87
C ALA A 738 -32.12 33.44 1.15
N ARG A 739 -31.48 33.35 -0.02
CA ARG A 739 -31.16 34.48 -0.89
C ARG A 739 -32.47 35.09 -1.49
N ASP A 740 -33.32 34.25 -2.05
CA ASP A 740 -34.46 34.68 -2.89
C ASP A 740 -35.67 35.16 -2.07
N GLU A 741 -35.93 34.49 -0.94
CA GLU A 741 -37.08 34.78 -0.06
C GLU A 741 -36.72 35.77 1.06
N GLY A 742 -35.44 36.26 1.15
CA GLY A 742 -35.02 37.17 2.21
C GLY A 742 -34.88 36.49 3.58
N GLY A 743 -34.49 35.21 3.60
CA GLY A 743 -34.22 34.41 4.78
C GLY A 743 -32.96 34.76 5.54
N PRO A 744 -32.48 33.89 6.47
CA PRO A 744 -31.30 34.15 7.24
C PRO A 744 -30.04 34.17 6.34
N ARG A 745 -29.07 34.99 6.75
CA ARG A 745 -27.79 35.04 6.04
C ARG A 745 -27.04 33.72 6.23
N ILE A 746 -26.72 33.05 5.12
CA ILE A 746 -25.88 31.85 5.07
C ILE A 746 -24.43 32.27 4.78
N SER A 747 -23.48 31.84 5.61
CA SER A 747 -22.05 32.19 5.50
C SER A 747 -21.31 31.29 4.50
N GLY A 748 -21.77 30.04 4.30
CA GLY A 748 -21.20 29.08 3.36
C GLY A 748 -22.09 27.85 3.19
N GLN A 749 -21.83 27.06 2.16
CA GLN A 749 -22.48 25.79 1.89
C GLN A 749 -21.46 24.68 1.68
N LEU A 750 -21.57 23.59 2.43
CA LEU A 750 -20.73 22.39 2.35
C LEU A 750 -21.56 21.24 1.77
N LEU A 751 -21.28 20.86 0.53
CA LEU A 751 -22.08 19.92 -0.25
C LEU A 751 -21.23 18.69 -0.57
N LEU A 752 -21.51 17.55 0.11
CA LEU A 752 -20.85 16.29 -0.13
C LEU A 752 -21.69 15.44 -1.08
N THR A 753 -21.14 15.09 -2.23
CA THR A 753 -21.75 14.29 -3.30
C THR A 753 -23.22 14.66 -3.55
N PRO A 754 -23.49 15.95 -3.91
CA PRO A 754 -24.86 16.49 -3.94
C PRO A 754 -25.69 15.95 -5.10
N VAL A 755 -26.96 15.62 -4.86
CA VAL A 755 -27.96 15.52 -5.93
C VAL A 755 -28.32 16.93 -6.39
N THR A 756 -28.04 17.28 -7.65
CA THR A 756 -28.24 18.63 -8.16
C THR A 756 -29.18 18.72 -9.36
N ASP A 757 -29.45 17.59 -10.01
CA ASP A 757 -30.29 17.49 -11.22
C ASP A 757 -31.07 16.17 -11.25
N CYS A 758 -32.13 16.14 -12.03
CA CYS A 758 -32.94 14.94 -12.29
C CYS A 758 -32.56 14.23 -13.59
N ASP A 759 -31.47 14.63 -14.26
CA ASP A 759 -31.00 14.02 -15.52
C ASP A 759 -30.11 12.80 -15.25
N THR A 760 -30.73 11.62 -15.23
CA THR A 760 -30.04 10.33 -15.04
C THR A 760 -29.38 9.79 -16.33
N THR A 761 -29.28 10.58 -17.40
CA THR A 761 -28.65 10.19 -18.67
C THR A 761 -27.20 10.70 -18.78
N ARG A 762 -26.68 11.35 -17.75
CA ARG A 762 -25.32 11.84 -17.69
C ARG A 762 -24.31 10.69 -17.77
N PRO A 763 -23.09 10.90 -18.32
CA PRO A 763 -22.08 9.86 -18.44
C PRO A 763 -21.79 9.12 -17.13
N SER A 764 -21.71 9.81 -15.98
CA SER A 764 -21.45 9.18 -14.69
C SER A 764 -22.52 8.18 -14.25
N TYR A 765 -23.79 8.35 -14.67
CA TYR A 765 -24.84 7.35 -14.44
C TYR A 765 -24.69 6.09 -15.31
N ILE A 766 -24.00 6.20 -16.45
CA ILE A 766 -23.68 5.07 -17.33
C ILE A 766 -22.43 4.36 -16.82
N ASP A 767 -21.36 5.13 -16.54
CA ASP A 767 -20.04 4.61 -16.19
C ASP A 767 -19.99 4.04 -14.76
N ASN A 768 -20.72 4.66 -13.81
CA ASN A 768 -20.70 4.34 -12.38
C ASN A 768 -22.08 3.90 -11.85
N GLY A 769 -23.01 3.58 -12.72
CA GLY A 769 -24.40 3.26 -12.35
C GLY A 769 -24.60 1.86 -11.76
N ASP A 770 -23.56 1.04 -11.68
CA ASP A 770 -23.56 -0.30 -11.10
C ASP A 770 -22.20 -0.61 -10.45
N GLY A 771 -22.19 -1.50 -9.46
CA GLY A 771 -20.96 -1.99 -8.82
C GLY A 771 -20.36 -1.11 -7.70
N TYR A 772 -20.96 0.08 -7.41
CA TYR A 772 -20.40 1.05 -6.45
C TYR A 772 -21.37 1.45 -5.33
N ILE A 773 -22.21 0.53 -4.86
CA ILE A 773 -23.22 0.67 -3.80
C ILE A 773 -24.38 1.57 -4.22
N LEU A 774 -24.14 2.86 -4.53
CA LEU A 774 -25.18 3.70 -5.12
C LEU A 774 -25.29 3.40 -6.61
N THR A 775 -26.44 2.84 -7.02
CA THR A 775 -26.69 2.47 -8.42
C THR A 775 -27.65 3.44 -9.12
N ALA A 776 -27.63 3.46 -10.45
CA ALA A 776 -28.60 4.21 -11.25
C ALA A 776 -30.05 3.73 -11.00
N ALA A 777 -30.22 2.42 -10.74
CA ALA A 777 -31.52 1.85 -10.39
C ALA A 777 -32.00 2.37 -9.02
N LEU A 778 -31.12 2.43 -8.03
CA LEU A 778 -31.45 2.95 -6.71
C LEU A 778 -31.74 4.45 -6.76
N MET A 779 -31.04 5.24 -7.56
CA MET A 779 -31.36 6.65 -7.77
C MET A 779 -32.74 6.85 -8.43
N SER A 780 -33.09 6.01 -9.41
CA SER A 780 -34.44 6.01 -9.98
C SER A 780 -35.51 5.72 -8.93
N TRP A 781 -35.27 4.72 -8.09
CA TRP A 781 -36.18 4.34 -7.00
C TRP A 781 -36.38 5.50 -5.99
N PHE A 782 -35.33 6.21 -5.61
CA PHE A 782 -35.38 7.39 -4.75
C PHE A 782 -36.23 8.50 -5.40
N TRP A 783 -36.00 8.84 -6.67
CA TRP A 783 -36.76 9.85 -7.39
C TRP A 783 -38.26 9.49 -7.50
N ASP A 784 -38.60 8.21 -7.72
CA ASP A 784 -39.97 7.75 -7.84
C ASP A 784 -40.79 7.91 -6.53
N HIS A 785 -40.08 7.76 -5.40
CA HIS A 785 -40.70 7.98 -4.09
C HIS A 785 -40.75 9.46 -3.72
N TYR A 786 -39.71 10.24 -4.04
CA TYR A 786 -39.54 11.63 -3.64
C TYR A 786 -40.47 12.59 -4.38
N ALA A 787 -40.47 12.59 -5.71
CA ALA A 787 -41.14 13.60 -6.51
C ALA A 787 -41.91 13.02 -7.71
N GLU A 788 -43.10 13.60 -8.02
CA GLU A 788 -43.73 13.29 -9.28
C GLU A 788 -42.86 13.69 -10.48
N PRO A 789 -42.91 12.97 -11.62
CA PRO A 789 -42.06 13.28 -12.77
C PRO A 789 -42.17 14.74 -13.27
N SER A 790 -43.32 15.38 -13.10
CA SER A 790 -43.55 16.81 -13.46
C SER A 790 -42.80 17.79 -12.56
N ASP A 791 -42.48 17.39 -11.34
CA ASP A 791 -41.93 18.26 -10.29
C ASP A 791 -40.39 18.10 -10.16
N ARG A 792 -39.81 17.02 -10.73
CA ARG A 792 -38.37 16.73 -10.61
C ARG A 792 -37.46 17.85 -11.18
N SER A 793 -37.94 18.59 -12.18
CA SER A 793 -37.26 19.72 -12.76
C SER A 793 -37.47 21.08 -12.06
N ASP A 794 -38.27 21.12 -10.98
CA ASP A 794 -38.43 22.29 -10.13
C ASP A 794 -37.04 22.63 -9.49
N PRO A 795 -36.56 23.89 -9.51
CA PRO A 795 -35.29 24.24 -8.87
C PRO A 795 -35.17 23.85 -7.38
N ARG A 796 -36.28 23.67 -6.70
CA ARG A 796 -36.33 23.21 -5.29
C ARG A 796 -36.12 21.68 -5.17
N ALA A 797 -36.20 20.93 -6.28
CA ALA A 797 -35.84 19.51 -6.37
C ALA A 797 -34.49 19.32 -7.09
N SER A 798 -34.25 20.13 -8.12
CA SER A 798 -33.05 20.12 -8.96
C SER A 798 -32.35 21.48 -8.94
N PRO A 799 -31.51 21.81 -7.94
CA PRO A 799 -30.98 23.17 -7.73
C PRO A 799 -30.08 23.67 -8.87
N LEU A 800 -29.50 22.79 -9.70
CA LEU A 800 -28.79 23.16 -10.92
C LEU A 800 -29.68 23.86 -11.95
N ARG A 801 -31.01 23.66 -11.90
CA ARG A 801 -32.02 24.23 -12.83
C ARG A 801 -32.54 25.61 -12.39
N ALA A 802 -31.97 26.21 -11.35
CA ALA A 802 -32.33 27.55 -10.93
C ALA A 802 -32.02 28.61 -12.00
N ASP A 803 -32.91 29.61 -12.13
CA ASP A 803 -32.74 30.71 -13.11
C ASP A 803 -31.45 31.50 -12.90
N SER A 804 -30.92 31.54 -11.66
CA SER A 804 -29.67 32.24 -11.32
C SER A 804 -29.06 31.66 -10.05
N LEU A 805 -27.73 31.42 -10.10
CA LEU A 805 -26.91 31.04 -8.96
C LEU A 805 -26.08 32.21 -8.42
N ALA A 806 -26.20 33.41 -8.98
CA ALA A 806 -25.48 34.59 -8.55
C ALA A 806 -25.87 35.00 -7.12
N GLY A 807 -24.91 35.46 -6.33
CA GLY A 807 -25.14 35.96 -4.97
C GLY A 807 -25.35 34.87 -3.91
N LEU A 808 -25.17 33.60 -4.25
CA LEU A 808 -25.14 32.52 -3.27
C LEU A 808 -23.89 32.58 -2.39
N PRO A 809 -23.91 31.99 -1.20
CA PRO A 809 -22.75 31.96 -0.32
C PRO A 809 -21.59 31.12 -0.91
N PRO A 810 -20.35 31.34 -0.45
CA PRO A 810 -19.23 30.48 -0.79
C PRO A 810 -19.55 28.99 -0.63
N ALA A 811 -19.01 28.15 -1.51
CA ALA A 811 -19.34 26.72 -1.55
C ALA A 811 -18.08 25.86 -1.46
N MET A 812 -18.11 24.80 -0.66
CA MET A 812 -17.26 23.62 -0.77
C MET A 812 -18.11 22.51 -1.37
N ILE A 813 -17.66 21.93 -2.47
CA ILE A 813 -18.35 20.81 -3.14
C ILE A 813 -17.36 19.67 -3.26
N VAL A 814 -17.74 18.51 -2.77
CA VAL A 814 -16.99 17.26 -2.94
C VAL A 814 -17.79 16.34 -3.86
N THR A 815 -17.16 15.87 -4.94
CA THR A 815 -17.68 14.82 -5.80
C THR A 815 -16.76 13.59 -5.69
N CYS A 816 -17.29 12.38 -5.93
CA CYS A 816 -16.49 11.16 -5.93
C CYS A 816 -16.31 10.63 -7.35
N GLU A 817 -15.13 10.09 -7.67
CA GLU A 817 -14.80 9.63 -9.02
C GLU A 817 -15.75 8.52 -9.50
N PHE A 818 -16.06 7.55 -8.61
CA PHE A 818 -16.93 6.41 -8.90
C PHE A 818 -18.33 6.59 -8.29
N ASP A 819 -19.00 7.67 -8.69
CA ASP A 819 -20.31 8.06 -8.20
C ASP A 819 -21.22 8.40 -9.40
N PRO A 820 -22.42 7.84 -9.51
CA PRO A 820 -23.37 8.28 -10.54
C PRO A 820 -23.70 9.78 -10.44
N LEU A 821 -23.63 10.40 -9.26
CA LEU A 821 -23.89 11.84 -9.05
C LEU A 821 -22.71 12.76 -9.41
N ARG A 822 -21.55 12.20 -9.82
CA ARG A 822 -20.34 12.98 -10.11
C ARG A 822 -20.60 14.14 -11.08
N ASP A 823 -21.10 13.84 -12.26
CA ASP A 823 -21.21 14.83 -13.34
C ASP A 823 -22.22 15.94 -13.03
N GLU A 824 -23.27 15.66 -12.24
CA GLU A 824 -24.23 16.70 -11.83
C GLU A 824 -23.66 17.57 -10.71
N GLY A 825 -22.85 17.01 -9.81
CA GLY A 825 -22.12 17.73 -8.78
C GLY A 825 -21.05 18.66 -9.37
N ASP A 826 -20.27 18.16 -10.33
CA ASP A 826 -19.26 18.92 -11.09
C ASP A 826 -19.94 20.06 -11.85
N ALA A 827 -21.06 19.80 -12.53
CA ALA A 827 -21.83 20.81 -13.27
C ALA A 827 -22.36 21.92 -12.34
N TYR A 828 -22.76 21.58 -11.12
CA TYR A 828 -23.22 22.57 -10.14
C TYR A 828 -22.08 23.44 -9.63
N ALA A 829 -20.89 22.87 -9.39
CA ALA A 829 -19.69 23.59 -9.03
C ALA A 829 -19.29 24.59 -10.13
N ASP A 830 -19.29 24.15 -11.37
CA ASP A 830 -19.01 24.98 -12.55
C ASP A 830 -20.01 26.14 -12.70
N ALA A 831 -21.31 25.83 -12.53
CA ALA A 831 -22.39 26.83 -12.67
C ALA A 831 -22.30 27.90 -11.56
N LEU A 832 -21.99 27.51 -10.31
CA LEU A 832 -21.74 28.45 -9.22
C LEU A 832 -20.53 29.34 -9.50
N SER A 833 -19.43 28.75 -9.92
CA SER A 833 -18.21 29.51 -10.31
C SER A 833 -18.47 30.49 -11.45
N ALA A 834 -19.20 30.06 -12.49
CA ALA A 834 -19.62 30.91 -13.60
C ALA A 834 -20.54 32.07 -13.16
N ALA A 835 -21.32 31.87 -12.08
CA ALA A 835 -22.16 32.89 -11.48
C ALA A 835 -21.41 33.84 -10.53
N GLY A 836 -20.10 33.67 -10.34
CA GLY A 836 -19.23 34.49 -9.50
C GLY A 836 -19.26 34.15 -8.02
N VAL A 837 -19.72 32.94 -7.67
CA VAL A 837 -19.61 32.40 -6.32
C VAL A 837 -18.20 31.86 -6.10
N ASP A 838 -17.66 32.07 -4.90
CA ASP A 838 -16.38 31.47 -4.49
C ASP A 838 -16.59 29.97 -4.21
N VAL A 839 -15.96 29.09 -5.02
CA VAL A 839 -16.16 27.65 -4.98
C VAL A 839 -14.82 26.94 -4.76
N ASN A 840 -14.77 26.12 -3.72
CA ASN A 840 -13.74 25.09 -3.56
C ASN A 840 -14.37 23.75 -4.02
N HIS A 841 -13.95 23.24 -5.18
CA HIS A 841 -14.42 21.95 -5.69
C HIS A 841 -13.32 20.91 -5.61
N VAL A 842 -13.63 19.81 -4.96
CA VAL A 842 -12.72 18.65 -4.80
C VAL A 842 -13.37 17.41 -5.37
N GLN A 843 -12.76 16.83 -6.41
CA GLN A 843 -13.13 15.50 -6.87
C GLN A 843 -12.30 14.47 -6.12
N ALA A 844 -12.95 13.67 -5.25
CA ALA A 844 -12.32 12.64 -4.45
C ALA A 844 -11.98 11.43 -5.32
N ARG A 845 -10.69 11.29 -5.60
CA ARG A 845 -10.14 10.30 -6.51
C ARG A 845 -10.19 8.90 -5.91
N GLY A 846 -10.61 7.89 -6.71
CA GLY A 846 -10.73 6.51 -6.26
C GLY A 846 -11.87 6.27 -5.25
N GLN A 847 -12.69 7.28 -4.93
CA GLN A 847 -13.76 7.21 -3.95
C GLN A 847 -15.11 6.93 -4.60
N ILE A 848 -16.00 6.30 -3.83
CA ILE A 848 -17.40 6.04 -4.17
C ILE A 848 -18.33 6.95 -3.35
N HIS A 849 -19.58 7.02 -3.71
CA HIS A 849 -20.62 7.86 -3.08
C HIS A 849 -20.64 7.80 -1.54
N THR A 850 -20.49 6.60 -0.98
CA THR A 850 -20.65 6.33 0.45
C THR A 850 -19.32 6.36 1.24
N ALA A 851 -18.18 6.54 0.56
CA ALA A 851 -16.88 6.35 1.21
C ALA A 851 -16.48 7.49 2.16
N ILE A 852 -16.75 8.75 1.79
CA ILE A 852 -16.33 9.89 2.59
C ILE A 852 -17.06 9.95 3.94
N PRO A 853 -18.38 9.70 4.03
CA PRO A 853 -19.09 9.67 5.31
C PRO A 853 -18.78 8.46 6.19
N ALA A 854 -18.11 7.43 5.68
CA ALA A 854 -17.74 6.22 6.42
C ALA A 854 -16.57 6.45 7.39
N VAL A 855 -16.75 7.35 8.36
CA VAL A 855 -15.73 7.75 9.35
C VAL A 855 -15.35 6.55 10.23
N GLY A 856 -14.05 6.30 10.35
CA GLY A 856 -13.51 5.18 11.13
C GLY A 856 -13.58 3.82 10.43
N ALA A 857 -14.41 3.66 9.41
CA ALA A 857 -14.48 2.45 8.59
C ALA A 857 -13.50 2.53 7.40
N LEU A 858 -13.41 3.70 6.75
CA LEU A 858 -12.52 3.94 5.62
C LEU A 858 -11.51 5.05 5.94
N LEU A 859 -10.23 4.76 5.71
CA LEU A 859 -9.12 5.65 6.03
C LEU A 859 -8.80 6.62 4.88
N SER A 860 -9.00 6.21 3.64
CA SER A 860 -8.68 7.00 2.44
C SER A 860 -9.50 8.30 2.31
N GLY A 861 -10.62 8.45 3.02
CA GLY A 861 -11.41 9.68 3.06
C GLY A 861 -10.93 10.75 4.06
N VAL A 862 -9.90 10.48 4.87
CA VAL A 862 -9.47 11.35 5.99
C VAL A 862 -9.03 12.74 5.53
N ASP A 863 -8.25 12.84 4.47
CA ASP A 863 -7.75 14.11 3.95
C ASP A 863 -8.89 14.98 3.38
N ILE A 864 -9.83 14.35 2.66
CA ILE A 864 -11.02 15.03 2.14
C ILE A 864 -11.87 15.60 3.29
N ARG A 865 -12.07 14.82 4.36
CA ARG A 865 -12.78 15.31 5.56
C ARG A 865 -12.01 16.45 6.24
N GLY A 866 -10.68 16.43 6.23
CA GLY A 866 -9.83 17.54 6.68
C GLY A 866 -10.05 18.83 5.88
N GLU A 867 -10.13 18.73 4.54
CA GLU A 867 -10.45 19.86 3.66
C GLU A 867 -11.89 20.37 3.86
N MET A 868 -12.85 19.47 4.04
CA MET A 868 -14.24 19.82 4.36
C MET A 868 -14.32 20.62 5.66
N ALA A 869 -13.65 20.17 6.72
CA ALA A 869 -13.61 20.86 8.02
C ALA A 869 -12.91 22.22 7.93
N SER A 870 -11.81 22.30 7.17
CA SER A 870 -11.08 23.56 6.92
C SER A 870 -11.94 24.58 6.17
N SER A 871 -12.67 24.13 5.14
CA SER A 871 -13.59 24.99 4.40
C SER A 871 -14.76 25.44 5.27
N LEU A 872 -15.32 24.54 6.10
CA LEU A 872 -16.42 24.86 7.00
C LEU A 872 -16.03 25.95 8.01
N SER A 873 -14.84 25.84 8.65
CA SER A 873 -14.34 26.89 9.54
C SER A 873 -14.02 28.18 8.78
N GLY A 874 -13.48 28.07 7.55
CA GLY A 874 -13.14 29.19 6.67
C GLY A 874 -14.32 30.09 6.32
N PHE A 875 -15.52 29.57 6.22
CA PHE A 875 -16.76 30.34 5.97
C PHE A 875 -17.03 31.43 7.03
N PHE A 876 -16.44 31.30 8.21
CA PHE A 876 -16.58 32.21 9.33
C PHE A 876 -15.35 33.09 9.56
N GLY A 877 -14.33 33.03 8.71
CA GLY A 877 -13.12 33.80 8.83
C GLY A 877 -12.18 33.40 9.98
N ALA A 878 -12.38 32.17 10.51
CA ALA A 878 -11.51 31.58 11.52
C ALA A 878 -10.35 30.83 10.81
N SER A 879 -9.11 31.11 11.24
CA SER A 879 -8.00 30.23 10.88
C SER A 879 -8.02 28.97 11.77
N VAL A 880 -8.07 27.78 11.18
CA VAL A 880 -7.92 26.52 11.92
C VAL A 880 -6.60 26.54 12.70
N PRO A 881 -6.56 26.20 14.00
CA PRO A 881 -5.30 25.96 14.70
C PRO A 881 -4.56 24.79 14.04
N ALA A 882 -3.29 25.01 13.68
CA ALA A 882 -2.43 24.01 13.04
C ALA A 882 -2.14 22.80 13.94
#